data_c29af70e9191a1b35db81150143916c2
#
_entry.id   c29af70e9191a1b35db81150143916c2
#
_cell.length_a   1.000
_cell.length_b   1.000
_cell.length_c   1.000
_cell.angle_alpha   90.00
_cell.angle_beta   90.00
_cell.angle_gamma   90.00
#
_symmetry.space_group_name_H-M   'P 1'
#
loop_
_entity.id
_entity.type
_entity.pdbx_description
1 polymer ?
#
loop_
_entity_poly.entity_id
_entity_poly.type
_entity_poly.pdbx_seq_one_letter_code
_entity_poly.pdbx_strand_id
1 'polypeptide(L)'
;MSLLLAQAAVNDANIHFDKLYSYRIPAELAGRVFPGSMVLVPFGRGSKARMAVVLAVGEVDESDAPKGLKTLYDAAPEDARLTPDLLELVRFLKERTFCTWFEAVKAVIPYGAQYRPAVVDGRHVMQGRLTRSTERLYTLAGALPEKSKPGPRQLAAVAALQNGPLTARQLDEVGISRATLDGLVKKGVLTAAEQDKAIDLFAAIPFDPQPLELSPEQQQVFNDLLPNLEDARPHAALLHGVTGSGKTIVFLRLIQRTLELGRRALVLVPEISLTPQMIRRLKSTFGSRLAVQHSALNNTERLLQWRMIQQGNADIVVGTRSAVFAPLQNLGLIIMDEEQEHTYQSESAPRFDAHDVAKKRAVMENALLLFASATPLTETYHAAESGKLQLVQLTHRYGGRPLPSVDFIDMRAELAAGNPREVSVRLARELQENLDNGEQSILLLNRRGYRTIGMCTTCGHVLKCPNCSVPLVYHKPQQALLCHHCGHTVHPLPQTCPECGGKISYSGFGTQRVEEELAELLPGARILRMDQDSTSRKDAHETMLAQFARHEYDILLGTQMVAKGLDFEKVTLVGVLGIDSLLFGQGFRAYESVFSLITQVVGRGGRAALPGRALIQTSVPDHPVLQLAAAQDYKGFYREEITFRRFSLYPPFCSFVVVGFIGDQEGAVFIAAQRFGALLGQHAAQKPNIPLRILGPAPMNITMLNNKFRYKLTLKCRNDAAFRALLHETLDAYDAEKLPQKASVILDFNSDGDL
;
A
#
# COMPACT_ATOMS: atom_id res chain seq x y z
N MET A 1 5.97 46.09 -18.49
CA MET A 1 6.35 45.62 -17.13
C MET A 1 6.29 44.11 -17.14
N SER A 2 7.26 43.45 -16.55
CA SER A 2 7.23 41.96 -16.44
C SER A 2 6.30 41.56 -15.29
N LEU A 3 5.46 40.56 -15.54
CA LEU A 3 4.57 39.94 -14.57
C LEU A 3 5.07 38.53 -14.24
N LEU A 4 5.13 38.22 -12.94
CA LEU A 4 5.37 36.85 -12.48
C LEU A 4 4.06 36.06 -12.54
N LEU A 5 4.08 34.94 -13.25
CA LEU A 5 2.96 34.01 -13.40
C LEU A 5 3.27 32.66 -12.78
N ALA A 6 2.32 32.13 -12.04
CA ALA A 6 2.30 30.75 -11.57
C ALA A 6 1.37 29.91 -12.44
N GLN A 7 1.86 28.78 -12.92
CA GLN A 7 1.02 27.72 -13.50
C GLN A 7 0.69 26.71 -12.41
N ALA A 8 -0.59 26.61 -12.05
CA ALA A 8 -1.03 25.86 -10.88
C ALA A 8 -2.08 24.81 -11.20
N ALA A 9 -1.94 23.65 -10.58
CA ALA A 9 -2.92 22.57 -10.54
C ALA A 9 -3.94 22.87 -9.42
N VAL A 10 -5.20 23.04 -9.77
CA VAL A 10 -6.26 23.48 -8.83
C VAL A 10 -7.04 22.27 -8.31
N ASN A 11 -7.30 22.24 -7.00
CA ASN A 11 -8.20 21.26 -6.39
C ASN A 11 -9.63 21.46 -6.92
N ASP A 12 -10.37 20.35 -7.08
CA ASP A 12 -11.73 20.30 -7.60
C ASP A 12 -11.85 20.58 -9.13
N ALA A 13 -10.74 20.65 -9.87
CA ALA A 13 -10.79 20.51 -11.31
C ALA A 13 -11.20 19.07 -11.65
N ASN A 14 -12.29 18.89 -12.40
CA ASN A 14 -12.67 17.58 -12.93
C ASN A 14 -11.83 17.24 -14.18
N ILE A 15 -11.87 16.00 -14.62
CA ILE A 15 -11.03 15.51 -15.72
C ILE A 15 -11.19 16.29 -17.02
N HIS A 16 -12.39 16.85 -17.30
CA HIS A 16 -12.69 17.65 -18.51
C HIS A 16 -12.09 19.05 -18.46
N PHE A 17 -11.74 19.55 -17.27
CA PHE A 17 -11.16 20.88 -17.04
C PHE A 17 -9.80 20.78 -16.36
N ASP A 18 -9.17 19.62 -16.41
CA ASP A 18 -7.89 19.33 -15.76
C ASP A 18 -6.72 19.87 -16.61
N LYS A 19 -6.43 21.13 -16.42
CA LYS A 19 -5.27 21.83 -16.99
C LYS A 19 -4.57 22.67 -15.93
N LEU A 20 -3.37 23.11 -16.25
CA LEU A 20 -2.69 24.10 -15.43
C LEU A 20 -3.31 25.48 -15.71
N TYR A 21 -3.66 26.19 -14.64
CA TYR A 21 -4.24 27.52 -14.69
C TYR A 21 -3.18 28.57 -14.35
N SER A 22 -3.14 29.65 -15.13
CA SER A 22 -2.21 30.76 -14.91
C SER A 22 -2.80 31.75 -13.89
N TYR A 23 -1.98 32.14 -12.92
CA TYR A 23 -2.30 33.15 -11.91
C TYR A 23 -1.17 34.17 -11.78
N ARG A 24 -1.51 35.41 -11.55
CA ARG A 24 -0.56 36.48 -11.22
C ARG A 24 -0.04 36.24 -9.80
N ILE A 25 1.27 36.32 -9.62
CA ILE A 25 1.91 36.34 -8.30
C ILE A 25 2.00 37.80 -7.84
N PRO A 26 1.34 38.18 -6.74
CA PRO A 26 1.45 39.55 -6.24
C PRO A 26 2.84 39.83 -5.66
N ALA A 27 3.27 41.07 -5.63
CA ALA A 27 4.63 41.47 -5.22
C ALA A 27 5.00 40.97 -3.81
N GLU A 28 4.04 40.95 -2.87
CA GLU A 28 4.24 40.42 -1.51
C GLU A 28 4.50 38.94 -1.43
N LEU A 29 4.13 38.17 -2.45
CA LEU A 29 4.34 36.74 -2.53
C LEU A 29 5.46 36.33 -3.50
N ALA A 30 6.06 37.27 -4.24
CA ALA A 30 7.07 36.98 -5.26
C ALA A 30 8.28 36.20 -4.74
N GLY A 31 8.71 36.47 -3.49
CA GLY A 31 9.81 35.75 -2.82
C GLY A 31 9.41 34.45 -2.10
N ARG A 32 8.12 34.05 -2.18
CA ARG A 32 7.58 32.87 -1.46
C ARG A 32 6.97 31.82 -2.38
N VAL A 33 6.68 32.17 -3.63
CA VAL A 33 6.01 31.28 -4.58
C VAL A 33 7.03 30.75 -5.60
N PHE A 34 7.26 29.45 -5.54
CA PHE A 34 8.16 28.70 -6.41
C PHE A 34 7.45 27.43 -6.91
N PRO A 35 7.99 26.71 -7.90
CA PRO A 35 7.51 25.38 -8.23
C PRO A 35 7.48 24.49 -6.97
N GLY A 36 6.34 23.82 -6.73
CA GLY A 36 6.07 23.02 -5.52
C GLY A 36 5.33 23.77 -4.42
N SER A 37 5.21 25.09 -4.47
CA SER A 37 4.48 25.86 -3.46
C SER A 37 2.99 25.53 -3.49
N MET A 38 2.41 25.27 -2.32
CA MET A 38 0.96 25.24 -2.14
C MET A 38 0.44 26.68 -2.06
N VAL A 39 -0.58 26.98 -2.84
CA VAL A 39 -1.14 28.31 -2.94
C VAL A 39 -2.66 28.29 -2.86
N LEU A 40 -3.24 29.44 -2.47
CA LEU A 40 -4.67 29.67 -2.47
C LEU A 40 -5.04 30.54 -3.66
N VAL A 41 -5.98 30.05 -4.49
CA VAL A 41 -6.34 30.69 -5.75
C VAL A 41 -7.85 30.96 -5.87
N PRO A 42 -8.26 32.03 -6.55
CA PRO A 42 -9.66 32.23 -6.97
C PRO A 42 -9.99 31.32 -8.15
N PHE A 43 -11.00 30.41 -8.01
CA PHE A 43 -11.37 29.47 -9.05
C PHE A 43 -12.87 29.54 -9.39
N GLY A 44 -13.20 29.32 -10.66
CA GLY A 44 -14.57 29.32 -11.17
C GLY A 44 -15.18 30.72 -11.34
N ARG A 45 -16.46 30.79 -11.78
CA ARG A 45 -17.18 32.08 -12.03
C ARG A 45 -17.35 32.91 -10.79
N GLY A 46 -17.52 32.30 -9.60
CA GLY A 46 -17.68 32.97 -8.32
C GLY A 46 -16.37 33.24 -7.57
N SER A 47 -15.21 33.07 -8.19
CA SER A 47 -13.88 33.25 -7.58
C SER A 47 -13.73 32.59 -6.18
N LYS A 48 -14.31 31.41 -6.00
CA LYS A 48 -14.19 30.65 -4.74
C LYS A 48 -12.73 30.33 -4.46
N ALA A 49 -12.29 30.54 -3.22
CA ALA A 49 -10.95 30.17 -2.79
C ALA A 49 -10.73 28.65 -2.87
N ARG A 50 -9.71 28.23 -3.61
CA ARG A 50 -9.33 26.81 -3.80
C ARG A 50 -7.84 26.63 -3.58
N MET A 51 -7.50 25.47 -3.03
CA MET A 51 -6.11 25.03 -2.94
C MET A 51 -5.57 24.70 -4.32
N ALA A 52 -4.33 25.05 -4.57
CA ALA A 52 -3.60 24.69 -5.77
C ALA A 52 -2.13 24.41 -5.44
N VAL A 53 -1.44 23.72 -6.33
CA VAL A 53 0.01 23.52 -6.27
C VAL A 53 0.64 24.10 -7.53
N VAL A 54 1.68 24.91 -7.36
CA VAL A 54 2.40 25.56 -8.45
C VAL A 54 3.32 24.54 -9.11
N LEU A 55 3.20 24.33 -10.42
CA LEU A 55 4.04 23.41 -11.21
C LEU A 55 5.16 24.15 -11.93
N ALA A 56 4.95 25.42 -12.27
CA ALA A 56 5.94 26.26 -12.93
C ALA A 56 5.72 27.73 -12.56
N VAL A 57 6.79 28.52 -12.55
CA VAL A 57 6.79 29.97 -12.42
C VAL A 57 7.57 30.56 -13.59
N GLY A 58 7.07 31.60 -14.19
CA GLY A 58 7.72 32.29 -15.32
C GLY A 58 7.39 33.76 -15.35
N GLU A 59 8.24 34.53 -16.02
CA GLU A 59 8.00 35.95 -16.31
C GLU A 59 7.38 36.11 -17.70
N VAL A 60 6.40 36.98 -17.81
CA VAL A 60 5.73 37.29 -19.07
C VAL A 60 5.54 38.79 -19.15
N ASP A 61 5.70 39.37 -20.34
CA ASP A 61 5.38 40.77 -20.53
C ASP A 61 3.87 41.02 -20.36
N GLU A 62 3.53 42.15 -19.80
CA GLU A 62 2.12 42.50 -19.50
C GLU A 62 1.23 42.52 -20.74
N SER A 63 1.82 42.83 -21.91
CA SER A 63 1.16 42.75 -23.22
C SER A 63 0.75 41.33 -23.64
N ASP A 64 1.53 40.32 -23.22
CA ASP A 64 1.39 38.92 -23.59
C ASP A 64 0.63 38.11 -22.55
N ALA A 65 0.27 38.72 -21.43
CA ALA A 65 -0.46 38.08 -20.34
C ALA A 65 -1.87 37.67 -20.77
N PRO A 66 -2.37 36.49 -20.36
CA PRO A 66 -3.73 36.06 -20.66
C PRO A 66 -4.78 37.06 -20.16
N LYS A 67 -5.80 37.38 -20.99
CA LYS A 67 -6.90 38.25 -20.59
C LYS A 67 -7.67 37.63 -19.42
N GLY A 68 -8.01 38.47 -18.41
CA GLY A 68 -8.77 38.05 -17.23
C GLY A 68 -7.96 37.26 -16.20
N LEU A 69 -6.63 37.45 -16.19
CA LEU A 69 -5.72 36.81 -15.25
C LEU A 69 -6.09 37.15 -13.80
N LYS A 70 -6.31 36.12 -12.98
CA LYS A 70 -6.60 36.27 -11.53
C LYS A 70 -5.32 36.25 -10.72
N THR A 71 -5.34 36.86 -9.54
CA THR A 71 -4.18 36.93 -8.62
C THR A 71 -4.28 35.88 -7.52
N LEU A 72 -3.17 35.32 -7.09
CA LEU A 72 -3.09 34.43 -5.93
C LEU A 72 -3.56 35.16 -4.67
N TYR A 73 -4.26 34.45 -3.79
CA TYR A 73 -4.66 35.00 -2.49
C TYR A 73 -3.56 34.88 -1.43
N ASP A 74 -2.93 33.69 -1.33
CA ASP A 74 -1.93 33.38 -0.30
C ASP A 74 -1.05 32.19 -0.72
N ALA A 75 0.07 31.99 -0.04
CA ALA A 75 0.97 30.85 -0.20
C ALA A 75 1.31 30.23 1.16
N ALA A 76 1.38 28.90 1.19
CA ALA A 76 1.84 28.17 2.37
C ALA A 76 3.30 28.53 2.73
N PRO A 77 3.71 28.28 3.97
CA PRO A 77 5.10 28.40 4.38
C PRO A 77 6.04 27.55 3.50
N GLU A 78 7.32 27.96 3.43
CA GLU A 78 8.30 27.30 2.56
C GLU A 78 8.52 25.84 2.90
N ASP A 79 8.45 25.47 4.18
CA ASP A 79 8.57 24.10 4.68
C ASP A 79 7.43 23.16 4.22
N ALA A 80 6.38 23.71 3.61
CA ALA A 80 5.30 22.94 3.00
C ALA A 80 5.50 22.71 1.48
N ARG A 81 6.57 23.24 0.89
CA ARG A 81 6.85 23.14 -0.55
C ARG A 81 7.25 21.72 -0.93
N LEU A 82 6.70 21.22 -2.01
CA LEU A 82 7.15 19.97 -2.63
C LEU A 82 8.56 20.14 -3.22
N THR A 83 9.40 19.15 -2.99
CA THR A 83 10.73 19.11 -3.62
C THR A 83 10.62 18.90 -5.13
N PRO A 84 11.64 19.27 -5.92
CA PRO A 84 11.65 19.02 -7.36
C PRO A 84 11.38 17.56 -7.74
N ASP A 85 11.93 16.60 -6.97
CA ASP A 85 11.75 15.17 -7.19
C ASP A 85 10.30 14.75 -7.02
N LEU A 86 9.62 15.26 -5.98
CA LEU A 86 8.20 14.99 -5.77
C LEU A 86 7.32 15.61 -6.85
N LEU A 87 7.69 16.79 -7.38
CA LEU A 87 6.98 17.38 -8.52
C LEU A 87 7.14 16.55 -9.78
N GLU A 88 8.32 15.97 -9.99
CA GLU A 88 8.54 15.06 -11.12
C GLU A 88 7.70 13.78 -10.97
N LEU A 89 7.54 13.26 -9.76
CA LEU A 89 6.63 12.14 -9.49
C LEU A 89 5.16 12.54 -9.71
N VAL A 90 4.75 13.76 -9.40
CA VAL A 90 3.40 14.27 -9.74
C VAL A 90 3.18 14.26 -11.25
N ARG A 91 4.15 14.72 -12.06
CA ARG A 91 4.09 14.67 -13.53
C ARG A 91 4.02 13.23 -14.04
N PHE A 92 4.87 12.36 -13.48
CA PHE A 92 4.90 10.94 -13.82
C PHE A 92 3.54 10.27 -13.56
N LEU A 93 2.93 10.51 -12.39
CA LEU A 93 1.62 9.97 -12.07
C LEU A 93 0.55 10.46 -13.04
N LYS A 94 0.52 11.78 -13.31
CA LYS A 94 -0.42 12.39 -14.26
C LYS A 94 -0.37 11.72 -15.63
N GLU A 95 0.82 11.52 -16.16
CA GLU A 95 1.03 10.90 -17.48
C GLU A 95 0.72 9.41 -17.49
N ARG A 96 1.04 8.72 -16.38
CA ARG A 96 0.97 7.26 -16.32
C ARG A 96 -0.42 6.73 -15.99
N THR A 97 -1.20 7.43 -15.16
CA THR A 97 -2.46 6.94 -14.59
C THR A 97 -3.70 7.68 -15.08
N PHE A 98 -3.56 8.68 -15.95
CA PHE A 98 -4.66 9.50 -16.45
C PHE A 98 -5.51 10.14 -15.34
N CYS A 99 -4.95 10.34 -14.17
CA CYS A 99 -5.58 11.07 -13.08
C CYS A 99 -5.57 12.58 -13.34
N THR A 100 -6.30 13.36 -12.53
CA THR A 100 -6.17 14.81 -12.53
C THR A 100 -4.83 15.24 -11.89
N TRP A 101 -4.34 16.42 -12.25
CA TRP A 101 -3.13 16.98 -11.64
C TRP A 101 -3.20 16.98 -10.12
N PHE A 102 -4.37 17.38 -9.57
CA PHE A 102 -4.50 17.47 -8.12
C PHE A 102 -4.68 16.12 -7.43
N GLU A 103 -5.21 15.10 -8.10
CA GLU A 103 -5.17 13.71 -7.60
C GLU A 103 -3.73 13.22 -7.49
N ALA A 104 -2.88 13.49 -8.49
CA ALA A 104 -1.46 13.17 -8.43
C ALA A 104 -0.77 13.88 -7.24
N VAL A 105 -1.06 15.16 -7.02
CA VAL A 105 -0.57 15.92 -5.86
C VAL A 105 -1.03 15.30 -4.55
N LYS A 106 -2.31 14.93 -4.42
CA LYS A 106 -2.86 14.30 -3.20
C LYS A 106 -2.23 12.96 -2.87
N ALA A 107 -1.81 12.19 -3.88
CA ALA A 107 -1.12 10.93 -3.66
C ALA A 107 0.27 11.12 -3.05
N VAL A 108 0.94 12.18 -3.45
CA VAL A 108 2.31 12.50 -3.02
C VAL A 108 2.33 13.15 -1.63
N ILE A 109 1.34 13.98 -1.28
CA ILE A 109 1.29 14.74 -0.02
C ILE A 109 0.39 14.03 1.00
N PRO A 110 0.86 13.66 2.19
CA PRO A 110 0.02 13.08 3.21
C PRO A 110 -1.04 14.10 3.69
N TYR A 111 -2.22 13.59 4.07
CA TYR A 111 -3.36 14.45 4.47
C TYR A 111 -3.00 15.47 5.54
N GLY A 112 -2.20 15.10 6.53
CA GLY A 112 -1.77 15.99 7.61
C GLY A 112 -0.90 17.17 7.17
N ALA A 113 -0.16 17.02 6.05
CA ALA A 113 0.68 18.08 5.48
C ALA A 113 -0.10 19.00 4.52
N GLN A 114 -1.40 18.74 4.29
CA GLN A 114 -2.23 19.58 3.44
C GLN A 114 -2.74 20.82 4.17
N TYR A 115 -3.09 21.83 3.39
CA TYR A 115 -3.68 23.10 3.85
C TYR A 115 -5.15 23.17 3.44
N ARG A 116 -5.89 24.10 4.05
CA ARG A 116 -7.29 24.44 3.72
C ARG A 116 -7.47 25.94 3.59
N PRO A 117 -8.43 26.40 2.78
CA PRO A 117 -8.84 27.80 2.77
C PRO A 117 -9.43 28.22 4.12
N ALA A 118 -9.05 29.39 4.61
CA ALA A 118 -9.65 30.05 5.77
C ALA A 118 -9.83 31.54 5.46
N VAL A 119 -10.62 32.24 6.26
CA VAL A 119 -10.76 33.69 6.20
C VAL A 119 -10.38 34.25 7.56
N VAL A 120 -9.38 35.12 7.59
CA VAL A 120 -8.91 35.84 8.79
C VAL A 120 -8.90 37.31 8.48
N ASP A 121 -9.56 38.14 9.28
CA ASP A 121 -9.70 39.59 9.10
C ASP A 121 -10.14 39.97 7.69
N GLY A 122 -11.11 39.22 7.12
CA GLY A 122 -11.65 39.46 5.79
C GLY A 122 -10.74 39.04 4.62
N ARG A 123 -9.54 38.49 4.89
CA ARG A 123 -8.60 38.02 3.86
C ARG A 123 -8.63 36.53 3.74
N HIS A 124 -8.55 36.03 2.51
CA HIS A 124 -8.37 34.61 2.25
C HIS A 124 -6.92 34.19 2.59
N VAL A 125 -6.77 33.26 3.53
CA VAL A 125 -5.46 32.72 3.98
C VAL A 125 -5.42 31.21 3.93
N MET A 126 -4.21 30.67 3.91
CA MET A 126 -3.96 29.24 4.02
C MET A 126 -3.79 28.83 5.48
N GLN A 127 -4.58 27.87 5.91
CA GLN A 127 -4.47 27.28 7.24
C GLN A 127 -4.10 25.82 7.13
N GLY A 128 -3.09 25.37 7.89
CA GLY A 128 -2.74 23.94 7.99
C GLY A 128 -3.95 23.13 8.47
N ARG A 129 -4.14 21.93 7.93
CA ARG A 129 -5.23 21.03 8.37
C ARG A 129 -5.05 20.57 9.81
N LEU A 130 -3.80 20.43 10.24
CA LEU A 130 -3.44 20.08 11.62
C LEU A 130 -2.70 21.24 12.29
N THR A 131 -2.97 21.43 13.58
CA THR A 131 -2.22 22.37 14.41
C THR A 131 -0.82 21.80 14.62
N ARG A 132 0.20 22.64 14.45
CA ARG A 132 1.58 22.27 14.75
C ARG A 132 1.72 21.97 16.23
N SER A 133 2.24 20.79 16.56
CA SER A 133 2.72 20.51 17.91
C SER A 133 4.17 20.97 17.98
N THR A 134 4.40 22.19 18.48
CA THR A 134 5.73 22.77 18.62
C THR A 134 6.22 22.66 20.06
N GLU A 135 7.52 22.58 20.22
CA GLU A 135 8.22 22.74 21.49
C GLU A 135 9.31 23.82 21.35
N ARG A 136 9.66 24.44 22.45
CA ARG A 136 10.73 25.44 22.46
C ARG A 136 12.09 24.77 22.62
N LEU A 137 12.98 25.03 21.67
CA LEU A 137 14.39 24.70 21.70
C LEU A 137 15.16 25.92 22.21
N TYR A 138 15.95 25.74 23.26
CA TYR A 138 16.77 26.78 23.82
C TYR A 138 18.24 26.59 23.40
N THR A 139 18.87 27.69 22.99
CA THR A 139 20.25 27.72 22.56
C THR A 139 20.99 28.82 23.32
N LEU A 140 22.23 28.54 23.70
CA LEU A 140 23.09 29.53 24.34
C LEU A 140 23.45 30.64 23.33
N ALA A 141 23.10 31.89 23.64
CA ALA A 141 23.33 33.04 22.76
C ALA A 141 24.35 34.02 23.31
N GLY A 142 24.59 34.01 24.61
CA GLY A 142 25.53 34.94 25.25
C GLY A 142 25.96 34.48 26.62
N ALA A 143 26.96 35.20 27.19
CA ALA A 143 27.41 34.97 28.54
C ALA A 143 26.46 35.58 29.58
N LEU A 144 26.49 35.07 30.79
CA LEU A 144 25.75 35.65 31.93
C LEU A 144 26.29 37.05 32.22
N PRO A 145 25.42 38.08 32.42
CA PRO A 145 25.85 39.42 32.69
C PRO A 145 26.71 39.51 33.96
N GLU A 146 27.91 40.10 33.90
CA GLU A 146 28.87 40.22 35.02
C GLU A 146 28.29 40.94 36.25
N LYS A 147 27.29 41.80 36.06
CA LYS A 147 26.67 42.59 37.14
C LYS A 147 25.56 41.89 37.91
N SER A 148 25.16 40.68 37.52
CA SER A 148 24.10 39.93 38.22
C SER A 148 24.71 38.65 38.81
N LYS A 149 24.51 38.41 40.13
CA LYS A 149 24.82 37.10 40.71
C LYS A 149 23.79 36.07 40.18
N PRO A 150 24.20 35.17 39.26
CA PRO A 150 23.26 34.19 38.73
C PRO A 150 22.89 33.15 39.81
N GLY A 151 21.62 32.80 39.92
CA GLY A 151 21.18 31.77 40.85
C GLY A 151 21.63 30.37 40.40
N PRO A 152 21.68 29.38 41.31
CA PRO A 152 22.15 28.02 41.00
C PRO A 152 21.46 27.36 39.78
N ARG A 153 20.16 27.60 39.62
CA ARG A 153 19.37 27.06 38.50
C ARG A 153 19.71 27.73 37.14
N GLN A 154 20.13 29.00 37.16
CA GLN A 154 20.55 29.69 35.94
C GLN A 154 21.95 29.19 35.48
N LEU A 155 22.85 28.93 36.43
CA LEU A 155 24.13 28.31 36.14
C LEU A 155 23.98 26.89 35.61
N ALA A 156 23.09 26.09 36.20
CA ALA A 156 22.78 24.75 35.73
C ALA A 156 22.19 24.75 34.29
N ALA A 157 21.32 25.73 33.97
CA ALA A 157 20.75 25.87 32.62
C ALA A 157 21.84 26.20 31.59
N VAL A 158 22.75 27.11 31.89
CA VAL A 158 23.86 27.47 31.01
C VAL A 158 24.80 26.28 30.82
N ALA A 159 25.14 25.57 31.91
CA ALA A 159 26.02 24.39 31.85
C ALA A 159 25.38 23.25 30.99
N ALA A 160 24.10 23.01 31.17
CA ALA A 160 23.39 21.99 30.37
C ALA A 160 23.41 22.31 28.86
N LEU A 161 23.34 23.60 28.49
CA LEU A 161 23.29 24.07 27.11
C LEU A 161 24.68 24.28 26.47
N GLN A 162 25.77 24.10 27.22
CA GLN A 162 27.16 24.18 26.66
C GLN A 162 27.43 23.08 25.62
N ASN A 163 26.80 21.93 25.77
CA ASN A 163 26.96 20.78 24.86
C ASN A 163 26.01 20.80 23.66
N GLY A 164 25.18 21.84 23.50
CA GLY A 164 24.26 22.01 22.40
C GLY A 164 22.86 22.46 22.81
N PRO A 165 21.98 22.71 21.85
CA PRO A 165 20.60 23.10 22.10
C PRO A 165 19.78 21.99 22.80
N LEU A 166 18.93 22.37 23.76
CA LEU A 166 18.04 21.45 24.48
C LEU A 166 16.59 21.95 24.47
N THR A 167 15.63 21.03 24.47
CA THR A 167 14.21 21.35 24.55
C THR A 167 13.77 21.70 25.97
N ALA A 168 12.64 22.38 26.10
CA ALA A 168 12.05 22.69 27.41
C ALA A 168 11.85 21.43 28.26
N ARG A 169 11.51 20.29 27.66
CA ARG A 169 11.31 19.02 28.34
C ARG A 169 12.62 18.43 28.86
N GLN A 170 13.68 18.42 28.04
CA GLN A 170 14.99 17.93 28.45
C GLN A 170 15.59 18.75 29.60
N LEU A 171 15.34 20.07 29.62
CA LEU A 171 15.77 20.97 30.69
C LEU A 171 14.93 20.79 31.97
N ASP A 172 13.65 20.46 31.84
CA ASP A 172 12.79 20.13 33.00
C ASP A 172 13.19 18.80 33.66
N GLU A 173 13.59 17.80 32.87
CA GLU A 173 14.12 16.51 33.36
C GLU A 173 15.38 16.66 34.24
N VAL A 174 16.15 17.74 34.04
CA VAL A 174 17.33 18.11 34.89
C VAL A 174 17.00 19.20 35.91
N GLY A 175 15.73 19.43 36.18
CA GLY A 175 15.21 20.31 37.24
C GLY A 175 15.23 21.80 36.91
N ILE A 176 15.32 22.19 35.63
CA ILE A 176 15.34 23.59 35.19
C ILE A 176 13.93 24.01 34.75
N SER A 177 13.31 24.86 35.55
CA SER A 177 11.94 25.30 35.29
C SER A 177 11.83 26.27 34.12
N ARG A 178 10.67 26.27 33.46
CA ARG A 178 10.34 27.17 32.32
C ARG A 178 10.50 28.66 32.67
N ALA A 179 10.15 29.04 33.91
CA ALA A 179 10.34 30.40 34.39
C ALA A 179 11.82 30.84 34.42
N THR A 180 12.74 29.91 34.75
CA THR A 180 14.20 30.15 34.71
C THR A 180 14.67 30.40 33.28
N LEU A 181 14.16 29.58 32.32
CA LEU A 181 14.51 29.69 30.91
C LEU A 181 13.99 31.01 30.30
N ASP A 182 12.71 31.35 30.54
CA ASP A 182 12.13 32.62 30.08
C ASP A 182 12.85 33.84 30.65
N GLY A 183 13.33 33.74 31.91
CA GLY A 183 14.18 34.76 32.53
C GLY A 183 15.53 34.92 31.86
N LEU A 184 16.18 33.81 31.43
CA LEU A 184 17.44 33.85 30.70
C LEU A 184 17.29 34.32 29.25
N VAL A 185 16.18 34.01 28.60
CA VAL A 185 15.82 34.56 27.27
C VAL A 185 15.66 36.07 27.34
N LYS A 186 14.89 36.59 28.32
CA LYS A 186 14.74 38.05 28.54
C LYS A 186 16.06 38.77 28.80
N LYS A 187 17.05 38.08 29.38
CA LYS A 187 18.40 38.62 29.63
C LYS A 187 19.34 38.48 28.41
N GLY A 188 18.90 37.93 27.30
CA GLY A 188 19.71 37.70 26.09
C GLY A 188 20.79 36.62 26.24
N VAL A 189 20.73 35.82 27.31
CA VAL A 189 21.65 34.70 27.55
C VAL A 189 21.29 33.48 26.72
N LEU A 190 19.96 33.26 26.53
CA LEU A 190 19.42 32.20 25.71
C LEU A 190 18.61 32.78 24.57
N THR A 191 18.58 32.09 23.45
CA THR A 191 17.53 32.23 22.40
C THR A 191 16.57 31.07 22.49
N ALA A 192 15.30 31.32 22.23
CA ALA A 192 14.27 30.29 22.13
C ALA A 192 13.70 30.29 20.72
N ALA A 193 13.82 29.16 20.03
CA ALA A 193 13.19 28.93 18.74
C ALA A 193 12.07 27.89 18.89
N GLU A 194 10.97 28.06 18.18
CA GLU A 194 9.95 27.00 18.09
C GLU A 194 10.42 25.97 17.06
N GLN A 195 10.49 24.73 17.47
CA GLN A 195 10.69 23.58 16.56
C GLN A 195 9.51 22.62 16.65
N ASP A 196 9.29 21.86 15.59
CA ASP A 196 8.30 20.80 15.63
C ASP A 196 8.71 19.77 16.69
N LYS A 197 7.75 19.37 17.54
CA LYS A 197 8.01 18.40 18.61
C LYS A 197 8.43 17.07 17.98
N ALA A 198 9.67 16.67 18.22
CA ALA A 198 10.15 15.37 17.81
C ALA A 198 9.44 14.29 18.63
N ILE A 199 8.50 13.58 18.01
CA ILE A 199 7.87 12.41 18.62
C ILE A 199 8.58 11.19 18.04
N ASP A 200 9.48 10.60 18.81
CA ASP A 200 9.97 9.26 18.51
C ASP A 200 8.87 8.27 18.90
N LEU A 201 8.12 7.81 17.91
CA LEU A 201 7.01 6.85 18.08
C LEU A 201 7.49 5.53 18.70
N PHE A 202 8.80 5.28 18.66
CA PHE A 202 9.41 4.03 19.07
C PHE A 202 10.53 4.25 20.12
N ALA A 203 10.46 5.34 20.88
CA ALA A 203 11.45 5.68 21.92
C ALA A 203 11.64 4.57 22.97
N ALA A 204 10.63 3.73 23.19
CA ALA A 204 10.71 2.58 24.08
C ALA A 204 11.57 1.42 23.56
N ILE A 205 11.96 1.44 22.28
CA ILE A 205 12.82 0.42 21.68
C ILE A 205 14.28 0.85 21.87
N PRO A 206 15.09 0.10 22.65
CA PRO A 206 16.47 0.46 22.88
C PRO A 206 17.28 0.32 21.58
N PHE A 207 18.29 1.18 21.45
CA PHE A 207 19.34 1.00 20.44
C PHE A 207 20.30 -0.06 20.95
N ASP A 208 20.34 -1.19 20.26
CA ASP A 208 21.17 -2.36 20.59
C ASP A 208 21.63 -3.03 19.28
N PRO A 209 22.63 -2.42 18.62
CA PRO A 209 23.10 -2.91 17.33
C PRO A 209 23.86 -4.24 17.50
N GLN A 210 23.22 -5.33 17.08
CA GLN A 210 23.86 -6.63 17.01
C GLN A 210 24.71 -6.75 15.73
N PRO A 211 25.82 -7.51 15.76
CA PRO A 211 26.59 -7.82 14.56
C PRO A 211 25.71 -8.44 13.49
N LEU A 212 25.79 -7.92 12.26
CA LEU A 212 25.05 -8.46 11.11
C LEU A 212 25.90 -9.55 10.43
N GLU A 213 25.90 -10.75 11.02
CA GLU A 213 26.63 -11.89 10.48
C GLU A 213 25.84 -12.53 9.33
N LEU A 214 26.46 -12.61 8.17
CA LEU A 214 25.90 -13.23 6.97
C LEU A 214 26.39 -14.68 6.86
N SER A 215 25.49 -15.57 6.45
CA SER A 215 25.90 -16.90 6.00
C SER A 215 26.73 -16.79 4.70
N PRO A 216 27.46 -17.84 4.30
CA PRO A 216 28.25 -17.80 3.06
C PRO A 216 27.41 -17.43 1.82
N GLU A 217 26.19 -17.98 1.69
CA GLU A 217 25.30 -17.67 0.59
C GLU A 217 24.79 -16.22 0.63
N GLN A 218 24.44 -15.72 1.82
CA GLN A 218 24.02 -14.34 2.03
C GLN A 218 25.18 -13.35 1.77
N GLN A 219 26.40 -13.72 2.16
CA GLN A 219 27.61 -12.92 1.89
C GLN A 219 27.89 -12.84 0.39
N GLN A 220 27.70 -13.94 -0.36
CA GLN A 220 27.84 -13.93 -1.81
C GLN A 220 26.82 -13.00 -2.45
N VAL A 221 25.54 -13.10 -2.07
CA VAL A 221 24.47 -12.20 -2.56
C VAL A 221 24.80 -10.73 -2.27
N PHE A 222 25.29 -10.43 -1.06
CA PHE A 222 25.71 -9.08 -0.70
C PHE A 222 26.84 -8.60 -1.59
N ASN A 223 27.87 -9.41 -1.81
CA ASN A 223 29.02 -9.07 -2.67
C ASN A 223 28.60 -8.88 -4.13
N ASP A 224 27.64 -9.66 -4.63
CA ASP A 224 27.12 -9.53 -6.00
C ASP A 224 26.33 -8.23 -6.21
N LEU A 225 25.66 -7.73 -5.17
CA LEU A 225 24.87 -6.48 -5.21
C LEU A 225 25.71 -5.23 -4.92
N LEU A 226 26.85 -5.38 -4.22
CA LEU A 226 27.66 -4.27 -3.77
C LEU A 226 28.14 -3.34 -4.90
N PRO A 227 28.61 -3.83 -6.06
CA PRO A 227 29.01 -2.97 -7.17
C PRO A 227 27.88 -2.06 -7.67
N ASN A 228 26.64 -2.59 -7.72
CA ASN A 228 25.47 -1.82 -8.16
C ASN A 228 25.02 -0.79 -7.10
N LEU A 229 25.28 -1.04 -5.82
CA LEU A 229 25.01 -0.09 -4.75
C LEU A 229 26.02 1.08 -4.73
N GLU A 230 27.28 0.79 -5.04
CA GLU A 230 28.38 1.77 -5.02
C GLU A 230 28.48 2.56 -6.34
N ASP A 231 27.95 2.03 -7.43
CA ASP A 231 27.90 2.73 -8.70
C ASP A 231 26.90 3.90 -8.65
N ALA A 232 27.29 5.06 -9.11
CA ALA A 232 26.46 6.26 -9.17
C ALA A 232 25.46 6.25 -10.37
N ARG A 233 25.04 5.08 -10.82
CA ARG A 233 24.06 4.87 -11.89
C ARG A 233 22.83 4.12 -11.38
N PRO A 234 21.67 4.25 -12.02
CA PRO A 234 20.49 3.49 -11.64
C PRO A 234 20.67 2.01 -11.95
N HIS A 235 20.46 1.17 -10.95
CA HIS A 235 20.47 -0.29 -11.09
C HIS A 235 19.20 -0.90 -10.54
N ALA A 236 18.84 -2.08 -11.03
CA ALA A 236 17.75 -2.87 -10.50
C ALA A 236 18.12 -4.36 -10.42
N ALA A 237 17.74 -4.98 -9.32
CA ALA A 237 18.01 -6.39 -9.05
C ALA A 237 16.79 -7.09 -8.46
N LEU A 238 16.73 -8.42 -8.65
CA LEU A 238 15.76 -9.30 -8.00
C LEU A 238 16.51 -10.25 -7.07
N LEU A 239 16.19 -10.17 -5.77
CA LEU A 239 16.58 -11.16 -4.77
C LEU A 239 15.48 -12.22 -4.65
N HIS A 240 15.66 -13.34 -5.34
CA HIS A 240 14.79 -14.50 -5.21
C HIS A 240 15.33 -15.39 -4.09
N GLY A 241 14.66 -15.42 -2.95
CA GLY A 241 15.10 -16.21 -1.80
C GLY A 241 13.96 -17.03 -1.22
N VAL A 242 14.19 -18.34 -1.04
CA VAL A 242 13.18 -19.25 -0.45
C VAL A 242 12.66 -18.71 0.89
N THR A 243 11.48 -19.18 1.30
CA THR A 243 10.91 -18.78 2.61
C THR A 243 11.86 -19.18 3.74
N GLY A 244 12.19 -18.23 4.63
CA GLY A 244 13.13 -18.47 5.73
C GLY A 244 14.62 -18.46 5.33
N SER A 245 14.99 -18.00 4.13
CA SER A 245 16.40 -17.83 3.71
C SER A 245 17.14 -16.68 4.39
N GLY A 246 16.44 -15.84 5.16
CA GLY A 246 17.03 -14.71 5.86
C GLY A 246 17.26 -13.48 4.98
N LYS A 247 16.43 -13.21 3.97
CA LYS A 247 16.48 -11.99 3.13
C LYS A 247 16.67 -10.71 3.95
N THR A 248 16.01 -10.62 5.11
CA THR A 248 16.04 -9.43 5.97
C THR A 248 17.44 -9.06 6.44
N ILE A 249 18.33 -10.03 6.74
CA ILE A 249 19.70 -9.69 7.19
C ILE A 249 20.52 -9.11 6.04
N VAL A 250 20.31 -9.56 4.80
CA VAL A 250 20.91 -8.99 3.60
C VAL A 250 20.44 -7.53 3.43
N PHE A 251 19.14 -7.26 3.64
CA PHE A 251 18.62 -5.88 3.62
C PHE A 251 19.33 -4.99 4.64
N LEU A 252 19.42 -5.44 5.90
CA LEU A 252 20.10 -4.69 6.96
C LEU A 252 21.55 -4.36 6.59
N ARG A 253 22.25 -5.31 6.00
CA ARG A 253 23.64 -5.12 5.58
C ARG A 253 23.77 -4.14 4.40
N LEU A 254 22.86 -4.21 3.41
CA LEU A 254 22.80 -3.25 2.31
C LEU A 254 22.44 -1.85 2.80
N ILE A 255 21.49 -1.72 3.72
CA ILE A 255 21.14 -0.43 4.35
C ILE A 255 22.35 0.13 5.08
N GLN A 256 23.03 -0.67 5.91
CA GLN A 256 24.23 -0.24 6.60
C GLN A 256 25.26 0.31 5.62
N ARG A 257 25.55 -0.42 4.53
CA ARG A 257 26.51 0.03 3.52
C ARG A 257 26.06 1.31 2.82
N THR A 258 24.76 1.45 2.54
CA THR A 258 24.18 2.68 1.95
C THR A 258 24.45 3.90 2.85
N LEU A 259 24.27 3.75 4.17
CA LEU A 259 24.53 4.81 5.14
C LEU A 259 26.01 5.14 5.25
N GLU A 260 26.89 4.13 5.18
CA GLU A 260 28.36 4.32 5.15
C GLU A 260 28.81 5.13 3.92
N LEU A 261 28.09 5.00 2.79
CA LEU A 261 28.29 5.79 1.58
C LEU A 261 27.70 7.22 1.67
N GLY A 262 27.14 7.61 2.82
CA GLY A 262 26.48 8.90 3.03
C GLY A 262 25.15 9.03 2.28
N ARG A 263 24.55 7.92 1.82
CA ARG A 263 23.26 7.87 1.10
C ARG A 263 22.17 7.34 2.02
N ARG A 264 20.92 7.44 1.60
CA ARG A 264 19.74 7.08 2.38
C ARG A 264 19.01 5.88 1.78
N ALA A 265 18.21 5.20 2.61
CA ALA A 265 17.50 3.98 2.22
C ALA A 265 15.98 4.09 2.40
N LEU A 266 15.23 3.59 1.41
CA LEU A 266 13.79 3.42 1.45
C LEU A 266 13.45 1.93 1.42
N VAL A 267 12.68 1.47 2.41
CA VAL A 267 12.20 0.08 2.50
C VAL A 267 10.68 0.06 2.38
N LEU A 268 10.19 -0.53 1.31
CA LEU A 268 8.77 -0.73 1.08
C LEU A 268 8.39 -2.15 1.49
N VAL A 269 7.34 -2.27 2.29
CA VAL A 269 6.81 -3.54 2.76
C VAL A 269 5.29 -3.57 2.59
N PRO A 270 4.65 -4.74 2.38
CA PRO A 270 3.20 -4.84 2.41
C PRO A 270 2.63 -4.40 3.76
N GLU A 271 1.40 -3.86 3.77
CA GLU A 271 0.77 -3.36 5.03
C GLU A 271 0.78 -4.40 6.16
N ILE A 272 0.53 -5.65 5.83
CA ILE A 272 0.52 -6.78 6.77
C ILE A 272 1.92 -7.24 7.21
N SER A 273 2.95 -6.88 6.48
CA SER A 273 4.36 -7.25 6.80
C SER A 273 5.08 -6.16 7.61
N LEU A 274 4.50 -4.96 7.71
CA LEU A 274 5.04 -3.90 8.58
C LEU A 274 4.68 -4.20 10.04
N THR A 275 5.30 -5.26 10.55
CA THR A 275 5.08 -5.70 11.93
C THR A 275 5.93 -4.87 12.90
N PRO A 276 5.51 -4.75 14.17
CA PRO A 276 6.35 -4.18 15.21
C PRO A 276 7.70 -4.85 15.34
N GLN A 277 7.76 -6.14 15.01
CA GLN A 277 9.02 -6.90 15.03
C GLN A 277 10.02 -6.38 13.99
N MET A 278 9.58 -6.09 12.77
CA MET A 278 10.43 -5.48 11.73
C MET A 278 10.88 -4.08 12.14
N ILE A 279 9.95 -3.26 12.63
CA ILE A 279 10.27 -1.92 13.12
C ILE A 279 11.26 -1.98 14.27
N ARG A 280 11.04 -2.88 15.24
CA ARG A 280 11.98 -3.10 16.36
C ARG A 280 13.38 -3.47 15.86
N ARG A 281 13.46 -4.39 14.90
CA ARG A 281 14.75 -4.82 14.35
C ARG A 281 15.49 -3.69 13.64
N LEU A 282 14.81 -2.89 12.83
CA LEU A 282 15.39 -1.71 12.20
C LEU A 282 15.79 -0.66 13.24
N LYS A 283 14.92 -0.39 14.23
CA LYS A 283 15.16 0.60 15.27
C LYS A 283 16.32 0.20 16.20
N SER A 284 16.38 -1.05 16.63
CA SER A 284 17.49 -1.55 17.45
C SER A 284 18.82 -1.50 16.69
N THR A 285 18.81 -1.77 15.38
CA THR A 285 20.03 -1.77 14.55
C THR A 285 20.51 -0.37 14.18
N PHE A 286 19.59 0.56 13.81
CA PHE A 286 19.95 1.86 13.22
C PHE A 286 19.57 3.07 14.09
N GLY A 287 18.91 2.89 15.21
CA GLY A 287 18.61 3.96 16.17
C GLY A 287 17.51 4.93 15.75
N SER A 288 17.65 6.21 16.15
CA SER A 288 16.58 7.21 16.08
C SER A 288 16.36 7.83 14.69
N ARG A 289 17.26 7.61 13.73
CA ARG A 289 17.15 8.18 12.38
C ARG A 289 16.29 7.34 11.42
N LEU A 290 15.40 6.52 11.98
CA LEU A 290 14.38 5.73 11.28
C LEU A 290 13.04 6.45 11.30
N ALA A 291 12.46 6.72 10.13
CA ALA A 291 11.09 7.17 9.97
C ALA A 291 10.19 6.04 9.47
N VAL A 292 8.92 6.06 9.92
CA VAL A 292 7.92 5.03 9.58
C VAL A 292 6.70 5.67 8.91
N GLN A 293 6.23 5.09 7.80
CA GLN A 293 5.06 5.58 7.07
C GLN A 293 4.07 4.44 6.73
N HIS A 294 2.91 4.41 7.41
CA HIS A 294 1.85 3.44 7.12
C HIS A 294 0.45 3.97 7.45
N SER A 295 -0.57 3.22 7.03
CA SER A 295 -1.98 3.60 7.16
C SER A 295 -2.48 3.68 8.61
N ALA A 296 -1.93 2.88 9.53
CA ALA A 296 -2.33 2.87 10.95
C ALA A 296 -1.84 4.07 11.77
N LEU A 297 -0.87 4.87 11.26
CA LEU A 297 -0.49 6.13 11.89
C LEU A 297 -1.65 7.14 11.80
N ASN A 298 -1.92 7.85 12.88
CA ASN A 298 -2.85 8.97 12.83
C ASN A 298 -2.27 10.16 12.02
N ASN A 299 -3.11 11.12 11.66
CA ASN A 299 -2.71 12.22 10.79
C ASN A 299 -1.58 13.09 11.38
N THR A 300 -1.53 13.24 12.70
CA THR A 300 -0.47 14.01 13.39
C THR A 300 0.85 13.24 13.34
N GLU A 301 0.83 11.93 13.62
CA GLU A 301 2.01 11.07 13.51
C GLU A 301 2.56 11.06 12.08
N ARG A 302 1.70 10.94 11.06
CA ARG A 302 2.12 11.02 9.65
C ARG A 302 2.78 12.34 9.30
N LEU A 303 2.22 13.46 9.79
CA LEU A 303 2.80 14.78 9.55
C LEU A 303 4.18 14.90 10.19
N LEU A 304 4.35 14.43 11.43
CA LEU A 304 5.64 14.47 12.13
C LEU A 304 6.70 13.62 11.43
N GLN A 305 6.34 12.39 11.03
CA GLN A 305 7.25 11.53 10.26
C GLN A 305 7.62 12.15 8.91
N TRP A 306 6.66 12.73 8.19
CA TRP A 306 6.89 13.43 6.94
C TRP A 306 7.90 14.58 7.11
N ARG A 307 7.72 15.42 8.13
CA ARG A 307 8.64 16.52 8.43
C ARG A 307 10.01 16.04 8.85
N MET A 308 10.08 15.02 9.68
CA MET A 308 11.36 14.39 10.06
C MET A 308 12.16 13.99 8.83
N ILE A 309 11.50 13.39 7.82
CA ILE A 309 12.14 13.01 6.56
C ILE A 309 12.56 14.25 5.76
N GLN A 310 11.65 15.20 5.58
CA GLN A 310 11.85 16.41 4.78
C GLN A 310 12.99 17.28 5.33
N GLN A 311 13.12 17.37 6.64
CA GLN A 311 14.19 18.11 7.34
C GLN A 311 15.54 17.38 7.34
N GLY A 312 15.62 16.16 6.79
CA GLY A 312 16.85 15.39 6.76
C GLY A 312 17.20 14.71 8.09
N ASN A 313 16.25 14.61 9.03
CA ASN A 313 16.44 13.96 10.33
C ASN A 313 16.21 12.44 10.28
N ALA A 314 15.88 11.89 9.11
CA ALA A 314 15.74 10.45 8.86
C ALA A 314 16.71 10.03 7.75
N ASP A 315 17.43 8.94 7.97
CA ASP A 315 18.30 8.31 6.97
C ASP A 315 17.65 7.07 6.36
N ILE A 316 16.71 6.47 7.08
CA ILE A 316 15.96 5.29 6.66
C ILE A 316 14.49 5.60 6.76
N VAL A 317 13.76 5.28 5.70
CA VAL A 317 12.28 5.28 5.72
C VAL A 317 11.81 3.86 5.49
N VAL A 318 10.98 3.35 6.40
CA VAL A 318 10.25 2.10 6.20
C VAL A 318 8.76 2.39 6.12
N GLY A 319 8.07 1.77 5.18
CA GLY A 319 6.64 1.99 5.08
C GLY A 319 5.95 1.16 4.03
N THR A 320 4.65 1.37 3.95
CA THR A 320 3.80 0.69 2.97
C THR A 320 3.83 1.41 1.62
N ARG A 321 3.01 1.02 0.69
CA ARG A 321 2.91 1.58 -0.67
C ARG A 321 3.13 3.09 -0.76
N SER A 322 2.48 3.88 0.10
CA SER A 322 2.57 5.35 0.07
C SER A 322 3.94 5.91 0.48
N ALA A 323 4.78 5.12 1.15
CA ALA A 323 6.13 5.55 1.51
C ALA A 323 7.05 5.73 0.29
N VAL A 324 6.64 5.21 -0.88
CA VAL A 324 7.35 5.48 -2.14
C VAL A 324 7.43 6.97 -2.48
N PHE A 325 6.56 7.82 -1.91
CA PHE A 325 6.56 9.27 -2.04
C PHE A 325 7.26 10.01 -0.89
N ALA A 326 7.92 9.32 0.03
CA ALA A 326 8.64 9.97 1.12
C ALA A 326 9.67 11.00 0.59
N PRO A 327 9.74 12.23 1.15
CA PRO A 327 10.63 13.28 0.68
C PRO A 327 12.10 13.05 1.12
N LEU A 328 12.58 11.84 0.87
CA LEU A 328 13.92 11.40 1.24
C LEU A 328 14.92 11.85 0.17
N GLN A 329 15.88 12.67 0.54
CA GLN A 329 16.92 13.18 -0.35
C GLN A 329 18.13 12.26 -0.38
N ASN A 330 18.89 12.28 -1.47
CA ASN A 330 20.12 11.49 -1.64
C ASN A 330 19.88 9.98 -1.44
N LEU A 331 18.80 9.47 -2.06
CA LEU A 331 18.40 8.07 -1.98
C LEU A 331 19.41 7.18 -2.72
N GLY A 332 19.93 6.16 -2.06
CA GLY A 332 20.89 5.21 -2.63
C GLY A 332 20.35 3.80 -2.80
N LEU A 333 19.33 3.46 -2.01
CA LEU A 333 18.78 2.12 -1.98
C LEU A 333 17.25 2.18 -1.82
N ILE A 334 16.55 1.45 -2.68
CA ILE A 334 15.12 1.19 -2.55
C ILE A 334 14.95 -0.33 -2.46
N ILE A 335 14.37 -0.82 -1.38
CA ILE A 335 14.03 -2.24 -1.20
C ILE A 335 12.52 -2.37 -1.28
N MET A 336 12.02 -3.31 -2.09
CA MET A 336 10.62 -3.73 -2.11
C MET A 336 10.57 -5.18 -1.66
N ASP A 337 10.21 -5.40 -0.40
CA ASP A 337 10.05 -6.75 0.15
C ASP A 337 8.67 -7.33 -0.20
N GLU A 338 8.60 -8.65 -0.39
CA GLU A 338 7.41 -9.36 -0.88
C GLU A 338 6.78 -8.64 -2.09
N GLU A 339 7.61 -8.38 -3.12
CA GLU A 339 7.24 -7.52 -4.27
C GLU A 339 6.02 -8.01 -5.04
N GLN A 340 5.67 -9.30 -4.93
CA GLN A 340 4.49 -9.89 -5.55
C GLN A 340 3.16 -9.46 -4.91
N GLU A 341 3.20 -8.71 -3.80
CA GLU A 341 1.99 -8.37 -3.06
C GLU A 341 1.13 -7.34 -3.79
N HIS A 342 -0.14 -7.68 -3.98
CA HIS A 342 -1.11 -6.81 -4.66
C HIS A 342 -1.30 -5.45 -3.96
N THR A 343 -0.98 -5.34 -2.66
CA THR A 343 -1.12 -4.10 -1.89
C THR A 343 -0.22 -2.97 -2.38
N TYR A 344 0.77 -3.24 -3.22
CA TYR A 344 1.57 -2.21 -3.90
C TYR A 344 0.81 -1.48 -5.01
N GLN A 345 -0.35 -1.99 -5.45
CA GLN A 345 -1.23 -1.31 -6.40
C GLN A 345 -2.27 -0.46 -5.66
N SER A 346 -2.56 0.74 -6.17
CA SER A 346 -3.58 1.63 -5.60
C SER A 346 -4.94 1.35 -6.23
N GLU A 347 -5.93 1.02 -5.40
CA GLU A 347 -7.31 0.80 -5.83
C GLU A 347 -8.08 2.10 -6.08
N SER A 348 -7.62 3.21 -5.52
CA SER A 348 -8.22 4.54 -5.68
C SER A 348 -7.37 5.45 -6.56
N ALA A 349 -8.00 6.48 -7.14
CA ALA A 349 -7.29 7.46 -7.96
C ALA A 349 -6.27 8.29 -7.14
N PRO A 350 -5.06 8.50 -7.67
CA PRO A 350 -4.51 7.87 -8.87
C PRO A 350 -4.22 6.38 -8.65
N ARG A 351 -4.61 5.56 -9.62
CA ARG A 351 -4.38 4.11 -9.59
C ARG A 351 -2.95 3.81 -10.00
N PHE A 352 -2.01 4.06 -9.12
CA PHE A 352 -0.59 3.83 -9.37
C PHE A 352 -0.12 2.48 -8.83
N ASP A 353 0.93 1.97 -9.44
CA ASP A 353 1.71 0.86 -8.95
C ASP A 353 3.02 1.37 -8.33
N ALA A 354 3.30 0.97 -7.09
CA ALA A 354 4.52 1.37 -6.39
C ALA A 354 5.80 0.88 -7.09
N HIS A 355 5.73 -0.24 -7.85
CA HIS A 355 6.85 -0.72 -8.67
C HIS A 355 7.25 0.30 -9.72
N ASP A 356 6.27 0.87 -10.43
CA ASP A 356 6.54 1.86 -11.47
C ASP A 356 7.10 3.15 -10.88
N VAL A 357 6.58 3.59 -9.72
CA VAL A 357 7.09 4.77 -9.00
C VAL A 357 8.49 4.52 -8.45
N ALA A 358 8.77 3.34 -7.88
CA ALA A 358 10.08 2.97 -7.38
C ALA A 358 11.12 2.90 -8.50
N LYS A 359 10.77 2.34 -9.67
CA LYS A 359 11.63 2.37 -10.87
C LYS A 359 11.94 3.80 -11.31
N LYS A 360 10.91 4.67 -11.37
CA LYS A 360 11.11 6.08 -11.72
C LYS A 360 12.04 6.77 -10.72
N ARG A 361 11.84 6.56 -9.41
CA ARG A 361 12.71 7.12 -8.36
C ARG A 361 14.15 6.60 -8.45
N ALA A 362 14.34 5.30 -8.65
CA ALA A 362 15.67 4.72 -8.79
C ALA A 362 16.47 5.38 -9.93
N VAL A 363 15.79 5.66 -11.06
CA VAL A 363 16.40 6.37 -12.18
C VAL A 363 16.70 7.83 -11.84
N MET A 364 15.79 8.53 -11.18
CA MET A 364 15.98 9.96 -10.84
C MET A 364 17.10 10.18 -9.83
N GLU A 365 17.29 9.24 -8.90
CA GLU A 365 18.20 9.36 -7.77
C GLU A 365 19.49 8.54 -7.94
N ASN A 366 19.65 7.85 -9.08
CA ASN A 366 20.77 6.92 -9.32
C ASN A 366 20.91 5.89 -8.19
N ALA A 367 19.79 5.27 -7.82
CA ALA A 367 19.71 4.33 -6.71
C ALA A 367 19.65 2.87 -7.19
N LEU A 368 20.08 1.95 -6.33
CA LEU A 368 19.81 0.53 -6.48
C LEU A 368 18.34 0.24 -6.06
N LEU A 369 17.53 -0.31 -6.97
CA LEU A 369 16.22 -0.86 -6.69
C LEU A 369 16.32 -2.38 -6.52
N LEU A 370 16.05 -2.88 -5.33
CA LEU A 370 16.05 -4.29 -5.00
C LEU A 370 14.62 -4.79 -4.81
N PHE A 371 14.14 -5.59 -5.74
CA PHE A 371 12.95 -6.40 -5.55
C PHE A 371 13.30 -7.66 -4.78
N ALA A 372 12.49 -8.05 -3.81
CA ALA A 372 12.76 -9.24 -3.02
C ALA A 372 11.48 -10.06 -2.80
N SER A 373 11.58 -11.35 -3.05
CA SER A 373 10.46 -12.28 -2.87
C SER A 373 10.93 -13.74 -2.79
N ALA A 374 10.08 -14.58 -2.18
CA ALA A 374 10.18 -16.03 -2.32
C ALA A 374 9.45 -16.54 -3.57
N THR A 375 8.46 -15.77 -4.02
CA THR A 375 7.58 -16.06 -5.16
C THR A 375 7.44 -14.81 -6.02
N PRO A 376 8.50 -14.38 -6.72
CA PRO A 376 8.49 -13.13 -7.50
C PRO A 376 7.33 -13.07 -8.49
N LEU A 377 6.91 -11.85 -8.86
CA LEU A 377 6.01 -11.69 -10.00
C LEU A 377 6.64 -12.30 -11.26
N THR A 378 5.83 -12.99 -12.05
CA THR A 378 6.27 -13.59 -13.31
C THR A 378 6.94 -12.56 -14.22
N GLU A 379 6.48 -11.31 -14.22
CA GLU A 379 7.06 -10.20 -14.99
C GLU A 379 8.45 -9.81 -14.48
N THR A 380 8.61 -9.71 -13.15
CA THR A 380 9.88 -9.34 -12.52
C THR A 380 10.92 -10.45 -12.75
N TYR A 381 10.51 -11.70 -12.57
CA TYR A 381 11.39 -12.84 -12.80
C TYR A 381 11.78 -12.97 -14.28
N HIS A 382 10.84 -12.75 -15.22
CA HIS A 382 11.11 -12.70 -16.65
C HIS A 382 12.09 -11.60 -17.02
N ALA A 383 11.97 -10.42 -16.41
CA ALA A 383 12.91 -9.34 -16.61
C ALA A 383 14.33 -9.70 -16.11
N ALA A 384 14.43 -10.43 -15.01
CA ALA A 384 15.69 -10.92 -14.48
C ALA A 384 16.32 -12.02 -15.38
N GLU A 385 15.53 -13.01 -15.80
CA GLU A 385 16.00 -14.05 -16.74
C GLU A 385 16.45 -13.49 -18.08
N SER A 386 15.79 -12.42 -18.55
CA SER A 386 16.15 -11.75 -19.81
C SER A 386 17.32 -10.76 -19.68
N GLY A 387 17.96 -10.68 -18.50
CA GLY A 387 19.11 -9.82 -18.23
C GLY A 387 18.80 -8.32 -18.08
N LYS A 388 17.51 -7.96 -17.97
CA LYS A 388 17.08 -6.57 -17.69
C LYS A 388 17.23 -6.18 -16.23
N LEU A 389 17.22 -7.17 -15.34
CA LEU A 389 17.49 -7.05 -13.91
C LEU A 389 18.59 -8.05 -13.53
N GLN A 390 19.43 -7.70 -12.55
CA GLN A 390 20.35 -8.68 -11.99
C GLN A 390 19.55 -9.67 -11.14
N LEU A 391 19.74 -10.98 -11.35
CA LEU A 391 19.17 -12.02 -10.51
C LEU A 391 20.20 -12.46 -9.48
N VAL A 392 19.85 -12.37 -8.20
CA VAL A 392 20.59 -12.99 -7.09
C VAL A 392 19.68 -13.92 -6.32
N GLN A 393 20.18 -15.05 -5.84
CA GLN A 393 19.36 -16.13 -5.27
C GLN A 393 19.86 -16.56 -3.90
N LEU A 394 18.92 -16.83 -2.99
CA LEU A 394 19.13 -17.54 -1.73
C LEU A 394 18.32 -18.85 -1.81
N THR A 395 19.00 -19.94 -2.07
CA THR A 395 18.38 -21.23 -2.39
C THR A 395 18.14 -22.11 -1.17
N HIS A 396 18.77 -21.78 -0.03
CA HIS A 396 18.67 -22.56 1.19
C HIS A 396 17.99 -21.76 2.32
N ARG A 397 17.26 -22.47 3.16
CA ARG A 397 16.74 -21.91 4.42
C ARG A 397 17.89 -21.66 5.39
N TYR A 398 17.79 -20.58 6.17
CA TYR A 398 18.78 -20.28 7.20
C TYR A 398 18.89 -21.45 8.19
N GLY A 399 20.12 -21.88 8.48
CA GLY A 399 20.40 -23.03 9.35
C GLY A 399 20.19 -24.40 8.69
N GLY A 400 20.02 -24.49 7.35
CA GLY A 400 19.93 -25.77 6.61
C GLY A 400 18.66 -26.59 6.90
N ARG A 401 17.60 -25.95 7.40
CA ARG A 401 16.35 -26.65 7.78
C ARG A 401 15.59 -27.19 6.57
N PRO A 402 15.00 -28.40 6.64
CA PRO A 402 14.20 -28.93 5.56
C PRO A 402 12.90 -28.11 5.36
N LEU A 403 12.34 -28.23 4.17
CA LEU A 403 10.99 -27.76 3.91
C LEU A 403 9.97 -28.63 4.65
N PRO A 404 8.82 -28.06 5.09
CA PRO A 404 7.71 -28.85 5.61
C PRO A 404 7.19 -29.85 4.58
N SER A 405 6.74 -31.02 5.04
CA SER A 405 6.01 -31.95 4.18
C SER A 405 4.64 -31.38 3.81
N VAL A 406 4.20 -31.61 2.59
CA VAL A 406 2.89 -31.16 2.11
C VAL A 406 2.07 -32.32 1.61
N ASP A 407 0.89 -32.51 2.16
CA ASP A 407 -0.06 -33.52 1.72
C ASP A 407 -1.36 -32.87 1.23
N PHE A 408 -1.97 -33.49 0.24
CA PHE A 408 -3.28 -33.06 -0.28
C PHE A 408 -4.39 -33.98 0.24
N ILE A 409 -5.54 -33.38 0.50
CA ILE A 409 -6.76 -34.06 0.88
C ILE A 409 -7.81 -33.82 -0.19
N ASP A 410 -8.30 -34.87 -0.87
CA ASP A 410 -9.36 -34.77 -1.86
C ASP A 410 -10.72 -34.62 -1.19
N MET A 411 -11.26 -33.40 -1.21
CA MET A 411 -12.55 -33.09 -0.60
C MET A 411 -13.74 -33.74 -1.32
N ARG A 412 -13.58 -34.19 -2.56
CA ARG A 412 -14.61 -35.00 -3.26
C ARG A 412 -14.69 -36.41 -2.65
N ALA A 413 -13.56 -36.97 -2.31
CA ALA A 413 -13.50 -38.26 -1.64
C ALA A 413 -14.09 -38.17 -0.23
N GLU A 414 -13.79 -37.11 0.52
CA GLU A 414 -14.38 -36.83 1.84
C GLU A 414 -15.91 -36.74 1.76
N LEU A 415 -16.44 -35.98 0.78
CA LEU A 415 -17.88 -35.86 0.56
C LEU A 415 -18.53 -37.19 0.19
N ALA A 416 -17.89 -37.99 -0.69
CA ALA A 416 -18.36 -39.31 -1.08
C ALA A 416 -18.35 -40.31 0.09
N ALA A 417 -17.42 -40.14 1.05
CA ALA A 417 -17.35 -40.92 2.28
C ALA A 417 -18.36 -40.46 3.35
N GLY A 418 -19.19 -39.47 3.06
CA GLY A 418 -20.24 -38.94 3.96
C GLY A 418 -19.80 -37.83 4.88
N ASN A 419 -18.66 -37.18 4.64
CA ASN A 419 -18.24 -35.99 5.38
C ASN A 419 -18.62 -34.71 4.62
N PRO A 420 -19.72 -34.02 4.99
CA PRO A 420 -20.16 -32.77 4.36
C PRO A 420 -19.49 -31.54 5.00
N ARG A 421 -18.56 -31.70 5.94
CA ARG A 421 -17.92 -30.62 6.69
C ARG A 421 -16.85 -29.93 5.86
N GLU A 422 -16.52 -28.71 6.26
CA GLU A 422 -15.38 -27.97 5.68
C GLU A 422 -14.04 -28.54 6.18
N VAL A 423 -14.03 -29.17 7.36
CA VAL A 423 -12.86 -29.81 7.94
C VAL A 423 -12.89 -31.29 7.61
N SER A 424 -11.86 -31.79 6.92
CA SER A 424 -11.72 -33.22 6.60
C SER A 424 -11.44 -34.06 7.85
N VAL A 425 -11.79 -35.35 7.80
CA VAL A 425 -11.54 -36.29 8.89
C VAL A 425 -10.04 -36.37 9.21
N ARG A 426 -9.19 -36.37 8.18
CA ARG A 426 -7.73 -36.40 8.37
C ARG A 426 -7.22 -35.12 9.06
N LEU A 427 -7.66 -33.92 8.62
CA LEU A 427 -7.23 -32.68 9.23
C LEU A 427 -7.67 -32.60 10.70
N ALA A 428 -8.91 -33.01 11.01
CA ALA A 428 -9.41 -33.03 12.39
C ALA A 428 -8.56 -33.94 13.30
N ARG A 429 -8.18 -35.12 12.79
CA ARG A 429 -7.30 -36.07 13.52
C ARG A 429 -5.92 -35.44 13.78
N GLU A 430 -5.26 -34.88 12.78
CA GLU A 430 -3.93 -34.27 12.95
C GLU A 430 -3.95 -33.01 13.82
N LEU A 431 -5.05 -32.26 13.84
CA LEU A 431 -5.25 -31.18 14.80
C LEU A 431 -5.38 -31.69 16.23
N GLN A 432 -6.09 -32.81 16.46
CA GLN A 432 -6.19 -33.44 17.77
C GLN A 432 -4.82 -33.95 18.24
N GLU A 433 -4.04 -34.61 17.35
CA GLU A 433 -2.68 -35.02 17.65
C GLU A 433 -1.77 -33.86 18.09
N ASN A 434 -1.86 -32.72 17.39
CA ASN A 434 -1.12 -31.51 17.77
C ASN A 434 -1.55 -30.96 19.14
N LEU A 435 -2.86 -30.96 19.40
CA LEU A 435 -3.41 -30.52 20.68
C LEU A 435 -2.91 -31.41 21.83
N ASP A 436 -2.93 -32.76 21.65
CA ASP A 436 -2.45 -33.71 22.60
C ASP A 436 -0.94 -33.59 22.88
N ASN A 437 -0.17 -33.17 21.88
CA ASN A 437 1.27 -32.91 22.00
C ASN A 437 1.61 -31.51 22.56
N GLY A 438 0.63 -30.66 22.81
CA GLY A 438 0.84 -29.27 23.22
C GLY A 438 1.51 -28.41 22.13
N GLU A 439 1.31 -28.76 20.86
CA GLU A 439 1.77 -28.02 19.67
C GLU A 439 0.68 -27.12 19.14
N GLN A 440 1.06 -26.12 18.36
CA GLN A 440 0.13 -25.15 17.77
C GLN A 440 -0.12 -25.43 16.30
N SER A 441 -1.31 -25.04 15.84
CA SER A 441 -1.71 -25.19 14.45
C SER A 441 -2.19 -23.87 13.86
N ILE A 442 -1.93 -23.64 12.57
CA ILE A 442 -2.48 -22.52 11.80
C ILE A 442 -3.44 -23.06 10.74
N LEU A 443 -4.66 -22.54 10.72
CA LEU A 443 -5.62 -22.84 9.67
C LEU A 443 -5.87 -21.60 8.82
N LEU A 444 -5.49 -21.68 7.56
CA LEU A 444 -5.75 -20.67 6.56
C LEU A 444 -7.04 -21.00 5.83
N LEU A 445 -8.04 -20.14 5.94
CA LEU A 445 -9.21 -20.19 5.09
C LEU A 445 -9.06 -19.19 3.95
N ASN A 446 -8.79 -19.68 2.75
CA ASN A 446 -8.70 -18.80 1.58
C ASN A 446 -10.07 -18.62 0.93
N ARG A 447 -10.93 -17.83 1.57
CA ARG A 447 -12.26 -17.55 1.06
C ARG A 447 -12.58 -16.06 1.20
N ARG A 448 -12.08 -15.26 0.24
CA ARG A 448 -12.54 -13.86 0.11
C ARG A 448 -14.00 -13.88 -0.32
N GLY A 449 -14.89 -13.31 0.51
CA GLY A 449 -16.28 -13.03 0.13
C GLY A 449 -17.34 -14.00 0.59
N TYR A 450 -17.03 -15.01 1.41
CA TYR A 450 -18.08 -15.80 2.07
C TYR A 450 -18.46 -15.22 3.42
N ARG A 451 -19.27 -14.19 3.30
CA ARG A 451 -20.10 -13.69 4.39
C ARG A 451 -21.30 -14.64 4.49
N THR A 452 -21.89 -14.79 5.66
CA THR A 452 -23.12 -15.51 5.83
C THR A 452 -24.17 -14.93 4.88
N ILE A 453 -24.55 -15.68 3.84
CA ILE A 453 -25.48 -15.20 2.81
C ILE A 453 -26.80 -15.96 2.91
N GLY A 454 -27.88 -15.32 2.49
CA GLY A 454 -29.16 -16.02 2.32
C GLY A 454 -29.15 -16.80 1.01
N MET A 455 -29.25 -18.14 1.08
CA MET A 455 -29.30 -19.02 -0.09
C MET A 455 -30.47 -19.98 0.01
N CYS A 456 -31.16 -20.20 -1.10
CA CYS A 456 -32.24 -21.16 -1.17
C CYS A 456 -31.71 -22.59 -1.16
N THR A 457 -32.22 -23.45 -0.29
CA THR A 457 -31.84 -24.85 -0.18
C THR A 457 -32.37 -25.71 -1.32
N THR A 458 -33.37 -25.22 -2.07
CA THR A 458 -34.02 -25.96 -3.15
C THR A 458 -33.44 -25.63 -4.52
N CYS A 459 -33.24 -24.33 -4.87
CA CYS A 459 -32.83 -23.94 -6.22
C CYS A 459 -31.43 -23.24 -6.23
N GLY A 460 -30.79 -23.07 -5.07
CA GLY A 460 -29.48 -22.42 -5.00
C GLY A 460 -29.50 -20.89 -5.19
N HIS A 461 -30.67 -20.26 -5.32
CA HIS A 461 -30.78 -18.81 -5.49
C HIS A 461 -30.16 -18.08 -4.29
N VAL A 462 -29.28 -17.13 -4.55
CA VAL A 462 -28.61 -16.29 -3.55
C VAL A 462 -29.32 -14.93 -3.48
N LEU A 463 -29.67 -14.50 -2.26
CA LEU A 463 -30.27 -13.18 -2.04
C LEU A 463 -29.24 -12.08 -2.34
N LYS A 464 -29.53 -11.25 -3.33
CA LYS A 464 -28.65 -10.17 -3.79
C LYS A 464 -29.18 -8.80 -3.37
N CYS A 465 -28.28 -7.86 -3.20
CA CYS A 465 -28.64 -6.46 -3.00
C CYS A 465 -29.27 -5.90 -4.28
N PRO A 466 -30.47 -5.27 -4.21
CA PRO A 466 -31.11 -4.68 -5.38
C PRO A 466 -30.31 -3.52 -5.98
N ASN A 467 -29.48 -2.84 -5.18
CA ASN A 467 -28.71 -1.67 -5.58
C ASN A 467 -27.30 -2.02 -6.08
N CYS A 468 -26.77 -3.21 -5.74
CA CYS A 468 -25.36 -3.56 -5.98
C CYS A 468 -25.17 -4.91 -6.66
N SER A 469 -26.21 -5.69 -6.88
CA SER A 469 -26.15 -7.05 -7.47
C SER A 469 -25.18 -8.02 -6.78
N VAL A 470 -24.64 -7.65 -5.64
CA VAL A 470 -23.78 -8.51 -4.81
C VAL A 470 -24.61 -9.27 -3.78
N PRO A 471 -24.17 -10.45 -3.32
CA PRO A 471 -24.84 -11.15 -2.23
C PRO A 471 -25.00 -10.26 -0.99
N LEU A 472 -26.20 -10.30 -0.40
CA LEU A 472 -26.46 -9.69 0.90
C LEU A 472 -25.86 -10.55 2.01
N VAL A 473 -25.28 -9.91 3.00
CA VAL A 473 -24.60 -10.55 4.13
C VAL A 473 -25.51 -10.61 5.35
N TYR A 474 -25.66 -11.79 5.92
CA TYR A 474 -26.42 -11.96 7.15
C TYR A 474 -25.56 -11.59 8.37
N HIS A 475 -26.09 -10.72 9.21
CA HIS A 475 -25.52 -10.32 10.48
C HIS A 475 -26.31 -10.92 11.64
N LYS A 476 -25.74 -11.98 12.26
CA LYS A 476 -26.38 -12.72 13.37
C LYS A 476 -26.80 -11.83 14.55
N PRO A 477 -25.98 -10.86 15.03
CA PRO A 477 -26.38 -9.97 16.14
C PRO A 477 -27.56 -9.07 15.83
N GLN A 478 -27.73 -8.66 14.56
CA GLN A 478 -28.79 -7.75 14.10
C GLN A 478 -29.97 -8.49 13.47
N GLN A 479 -29.85 -9.80 13.26
CA GLN A 479 -30.81 -10.64 12.52
C GLN A 479 -31.29 -10.00 11.21
N ALA A 480 -30.35 -9.41 10.47
CA ALA A 480 -30.63 -8.66 9.25
C ALA A 480 -29.63 -9.03 8.15
N LEU A 481 -30.06 -8.86 6.89
CA LEU A 481 -29.15 -8.91 5.73
C LEU A 481 -28.68 -7.49 5.42
N LEU A 482 -27.36 -7.30 5.26
CA LEU A 482 -26.75 -6.01 5.01
C LEU A 482 -25.89 -6.05 3.73
N CYS A 483 -25.99 -5.03 2.90
CA CYS A 483 -25.05 -4.78 1.82
C CYS A 483 -23.88 -3.89 2.32
N HIS A 484 -22.68 -4.42 2.37
CA HIS A 484 -21.50 -3.65 2.83
C HIS A 484 -21.01 -2.60 1.82
N HIS A 485 -21.56 -2.55 0.61
CA HIS A 485 -21.22 -1.53 -0.37
C HIS A 485 -22.11 -0.28 -0.28
N CYS A 486 -23.43 -0.48 -0.08
CA CYS A 486 -24.37 0.65 -0.09
C CYS A 486 -25.13 0.82 1.24
N GLY A 487 -24.92 -0.06 2.23
CA GLY A 487 -25.65 -0.02 3.49
C GLY A 487 -27.11 -0.51 3.41
N HIS A 488 -27.58 -0.99 2.24
CA HIS A 488 -28.93 -1.52 2.13
C HIS A 488 -29.17 -2.67 3.11
N THR A 489 -30.24 -2.58 3.90
CA THR A 489 -30.57 -3.55 4.95
C THR A 489 -31.93 -4.18 4.66
N VAL A 490 -32.03 -5.50 4.80
CA VAL A 490 -33.29 -6.25 4.69
C VAL A 490 -33.62 -6.82 6.06
N HIS A 491 -34.75 -6.37 6.59
CA HIS A 491 -35.35 -6.85 7.85
C HIS A 491 -36.89 -6.76 7.73
N PRO A 492 -37.66 -7.77 8.11
CA PRO A 492 -37.24 -9.07 8.64
C PRO A 492 -36.57 -9.96 7.58
N LEU A 493 -35.89 -11.02 8.06
CA LEU A 493 -35.22 -11.99 7.18
C LEU A 493 -36.25 -12.73 6.29
N PRO A 494 -36.06 -12.78 4.95
CA PRO A 494 -36.88 -13.58 4.07
C PRO A 494 -36.83 -15.07 4.41
N GLN A 495 -37.96 -15.69 4.70
CA GLN A 495 -38.03 -17.12 5.04
C GLN A 495 -38.12 -18.00 3.81
N THR A 496 -38.66 -17.46 2.72
CA THR A 496 -38.93 -18.16 1.46
C THR A 496 -38.19 -17.54 0.29
N CYS A 497 -37.76 -18.37 -0.65
CA CYS A 497 -37.06 -17.95 -1.85
C CYS A 497 -37.98 -17.17 -2.79
N PRO A 498 -37.59 -16.01 -3.28
CA PRO A 498 -38.41 -15.23 -4.23
C PRO A 498 -38.56 -15.92 -5.58
N GLU A 499 -37.67 -16.85 -5.96
CA GLU A 499 -37.72 -17.53 -7.26
C GLU A 499 -38.55 -18.81 -7.24
N CYS A 500 -38.43 -19.64 -6.19
CA CYS A 500 -39.09 -20.96 -6.19
C CYS A 500 -39.95 -21.25 -4.95
N GLY A 501 -40.07 -20.31 -4.00
CA GLY A 501 -40.81 -20.51 -2.76
C GLY A 501 -40.13 -21.43 -1.74
N GLY A 502 -38.98 -22.02 -2.07
CA GLY A 502 -38.22 -22.91 -1.16
C GLY A 502 -37.66 -22.19 0.07
N LYS A 503 -37.19 -22.94 1.04
CA LYS A 503 -36.62 -22.40 2.31
C LYS A 503 -35.30 -21.68 2.05
N ILE A 504 -35.11 -20.49 2.64
CA ILE A 504 -33.84 -19.79 2.67
C ILE A 504 -33.03 -20.26 3.89
N SER A 505 -31.79 -20.66 3.64
CA SER A 505 -30.78 -20.93 4.67
C SER A 505 -29.89 -19.74 4.84
N TYR A 506 -29.64 -19.34 6.09
CA TYR A 506 -28.70 -18.30 6.48
C TYR A 506 -27.47 -18.94 7.14
N SER A 507 -26.92 -19.94 6.47
CA SER A 507 -25.69 -20.59 6.91
C SER A 507 -24.47 -19.86 6.34
N GLY A 508 -23.54 -19.47 7.24
CA GLY A 508 -22.26 -18.92 6.83
C GLY A 508 -21.33 -20.01 6.34
N PHE A 509 -20.71 -19.77 5.18
CA PHE A 509 -19.51 -20.46 4.77
C PHE A 509 -18.34 -19.50 5.02
N GLY A 510 -17.64 -19.59 6.13
CA GLY A 510 -16.55 -18.68 6.46
C GLY A 510 -15.81 -19.10 7.72
N THR A 511 -14.90 -18.27 8.20
CA THR A 511 -14.12 -18.52 9.41
C THR A 511 -14.97 -18.87 10.62
N GLN A 512 -16.15 -18.26 10.77
CA GLN A 512 -17.06 -18.55 11.85
C GLN A 512 -17.62 -19.97 11.81
N ARG A 513 -18.00 -20.48 10.63
CA ARG A 513 -18.47 -21.85 10.48
C ARG A 513 -17.37 -22.87 10.75
N VAL A 514 -16.17 -22.61 10.23
CA VAL A 514 -15.01 -23.47 10.52
C VAL A 514 -14.68 -23.45 12.00
N GLU A 515 -14.79 -22.31 12.67
CA GLU A 515 -14.63 -22.19 14.13
C GLU A 515 -15.69 -23.02 14.89
N GLU A 516 -16.97 -22.95 14.47
CA GLU A 516 -18.07 -23.75 15.06
C GLU A 516 -17.82 -25.27 14.83
N GLU A 517 -17.44 -25.68 13.61
CA GLU A 517 -17.09 -27.08 13.31
C GLU A 517 -15.89 -27.58 14.12
N LEU A 518 -14.86 -26.76 14.29
CA LEU A 518 -13.68 -27.09 15.09
C LEU A 518 -14.02 -27.22 16.57
N ALA A 519 -14.88 -26.36 17.09
CA ALA A 519 -15.34 -26.44 18.49
C ALA A 519 -16.13 -27.72 18.78
N GLU A 520 -16.89 -28.24 17.78
CA GLU A 520 -17.56 -29.53 17.88
C GLU A 520 -16.59 -30.71 17.78
N LEU A 521 -15.61 -30.64 16.84
CA LEU A 521 -14.67 -31.73 16.58
C LEU A 521 -13.57 -31.83 17.64
N LEU A 522 -13.19 -30.70 18.24
CA LEU A 522 -12.07 -30.54 19.19
C LEU A 522 -12.52 -29.78 20.43
N PRO A 523 -13.38 -30.35 21.30
CA PRO A 523 -14.03 -29.62 22.40
C PRO A 523 -13.07 -29.08 23.47
N GLY A 524 -11.79 -29.44 23.44
CA GLY A 524 -10.76 -28.91 24.35
C GLY A 524 -9.86 -27.83 23.76
N ALA A 525 -9.97 -27.53 22.46
CA ALA A 525 -9.09 -26.60 21.76
C ALA A 525 -9.45 -25.13 22.00
N ARG A 526 -8.44 -24.32 22.29
CA ARG A 526 -8.57 -22.85 22.37
C ARG A 526 -8.32 -22.28 20.98
N ILE A 527 -9.38 -21.78 20.32
CA ILE A 527 -9.34 -21.30 18.95
C ILE A 527 -9.28 -19.76 18.96
N LEU A 528 -8.29 -19.20 18.24
CA LEU A 528 -8.19 -17.75 17.99
C LEU A 528 -8.59 -17.47 16.55
N ARG A 529 -9.72 -16.80 16.34
CA ARG A 529 -10.17 -16.39 15.01
C ARG A 529 -9.67 -15.00 14.68
N MET A 530 -8.97 -14.87 13.55
CA MET A 530 -8.46 -13.61 13.00
C MET A 530 -9.03 -13.36 11.61
N ASP A 531 -9.97 -12.45 11.50
CA ASP A 531 -10.54 -11.95 10.26
C ASP A 531 -10.70 -10.43 10.28
N GLN A 532 -11.16 -9.85 9.18
CA GLN A 532 -11.31 -8.41 9.04
C GLN A 532 -12.28 -7.80 10.08
N ASP A 533 -13.28 -8.58 10.52
CA ASP A 533 -14.28 -8.11 11.48
C ASP A 533 -13.71 -8.14 12.92
N SER A 534 -12.90 -9.14 13.26
CA SER A 534 -12.27 -9.28 14.58
C SER A 534 -11.09 -8.31 14.79
N THR A 535 -10.47 -7.82 13.73
CA THR A 535 -9.25 -6.98 13.77
C THR A 535 -9.51 -5.50 13.50
N SER A 536 -10.76 -5.04 13.52
CA SER A 536 -11.14 -3.65 13.19
C SER A 536 -10.65 -2.59 14.19
N ARG A 537 -10.26 -2.97 15.41
CA ARG A 537 -9.72 -2.04 16.42
C ARG A 537 -8.21 -1.87 16.25
N LYS A 538 -7.72 -0.64 16.46
CA LYS A 538 -6.27 -0.34 16.49
C LYS A 538 -5.60 -1.27 17.50
N ASP A 539 -4.49 -1.88 17.13
CA ASP A 539 -3.68 -2.81 17.94
C ASP A 539 -4.31 -4.18 18.26
N ALA A 540 -5.56 -4.45 17.83
CA ALA A 540 -6.20 -5.75 18.06
C ALA A 540 -5.42 -6.91 17.42
N HIS A 541 -4.96 -6.69 16.19
CA HIS A 541 -4.16 -7.66 15.43
C HIS A 541 -2.88 -8.06 16.17
N GLU A 542 -2.13 -7.07 16.69
CA GLU A 542 -0.87 -7.32 17.42
C GLU A 542 -1.13 -8.04 18.76
N THR A 543 -2.16 -7.62 19.48
CA THR A 543 -2.53 -8.24 20.75
C THR A 543 -2.87 -9.71 20.56
N MET A 544 -3.70 -10.04 19.55
CA MET A 544 -4.11 -11.41 19.24
C MET A 544 -2.91 -12.28 18.88
N LEU A 545 -1.99 -11.78 18.07
CA LEU A 545 -0.79 -12.52 17.68
C LEU A 545 0.17 -12.73 18.85
N ALA A 546 0.31 -11.73 19.72
CA ALA A 546 1.10 -11.87 20.95
C ALA A 546 0.49 -12.90 21.91
N GLN A 547 -0.83 -12.99 22.00
CA GLN A 547 -1.53 -14.00 22.78
C GLN A 547 -1.28 -15.39 22.21
N PHE A 548 -1.37 -15.57 20.89
CA PHE A 548 -1.06 -16.84 20.24
C PHE A 548 0.41 -17.24 20.45
N ALA A 549 1.36 -16.31 20.32
CA ALA A 549 2.77 -16.54 20.59
C ALA A 549 3.05 -16.97 22.04
N ARG A 550 2.25 -16.51 23.03
CA ARG A 550 2.34 -16.92 24.43
C ARG A 550 1.61 -18.22 24.76
N HIS A 551 1.11 -18.96 23.76
CA HIS A 551 0.35 -20.19 23.96
C HIS A 551 -0.99 -20.04 24.71
N GLU A 552 -1.60 -18.86 24.63
CA GLU A 552 -2.95 -18.68 25.16
C GLU A 552 -4.00 -19.40 24.28
N TYR A 553 -3.62 -19.75 23.04
CA TYR A 553 -4.46 -20.44 22.06
C TYR A 553 -3.68 -21.56 21.36
N ASP A 554 -4.39 -22.61 20.94
CA ASP A 554 -3.84 -23.81 20.31
C ASP A 554 -3.97 -23.75 18.78
N ILE A 555 -5.07 -23.19 18.29
CA ILE A 555 -5.35 -23.08 16.85
C ILE A 555 -5.55 -21.60 16.49
N LEU A 556 -4.80 -21.11 15.51
CA LEU A 556 -5.01 -19.81 14.87
C LEU A 556 -5.75 -20.04 13.56
N LEU A 557 -7.01 -19.63 13.51
CA LEU A 557 -7.87 -19.68 12.33
C LEU A 557 -8.00 -18.30 11.72
N GLY A 558 -7.67 -18.14 10.44
CA GLY A 558 -7.84 -16.84 9.80
C GLY A 558 -7.76 -16.86 8.28
N THR A 559 -7.86 -15.67 7.69
CA THR A 559 -7.68 -15.47 6.26
C THR A 559 -6.22 -15.20 5.92
N GLN A 560 -5.90 -14.66 4.76
CA GLN A 560 -4.53 -14.38 4.31
C GLN A 560 -3.67 -13.58 5.31
N MET A 561 -4.28 -12.92 6.31
CA MET A 561 -3.58 -12.19 7.37
C MET A 561 -2.71 -13.11 8.25
N VAL A 562 -3.13 -14.36 8.46
CA VAL A 562 -2.36 -15.33 9.27
C VAL A 562 -1.21 -16.00 8.49
N ALA A 563 -1.21 -15.85 7.15
CA ALA A 563 -0.16 -16.42 6.30
C ALA A 563 1.13 -15.58 6.31
N LYS A 564 1.12 -14.34 6.84
CA LYS A 564 2.17 -13.34 6.61
C LYS A 564 2.83 -12.83 7.87
N GLY A 565 4.13 -12.62 7.80
CA GLY A 565 4.91 -11.79 8.74
C GLY A 565 5.22 -12.36 10.11
N LEU A 566 4.80 -13.57 10.47
CA LEU A 566 4.90 -14.10 11.83
C LEU A 566 5.69 -15.39 11.91
N ASP A 567 6.43 -15.53 12.98
CA ASP A 567 7.23 -16.69 13.30
C ASP A 567 6.78 -17.25 14.67
N PHE A 568 6.27 -18.48 14.67
CA PHE A 568 5.80 -19.14 15.88
C PHE A 568 6.56 -20.46 16.05
N GLU A 569 7.27 -20.60 17.16
CA GLU A 569 8.19 -21.72 17.40
C GLU A 569 7.47 -23.07 17.51
N LYS A 570 6.23 -23.10 18.00
CA LYS A 570 5.47 -24.33 18.25
C LYS A 570 4.43 -24.65 17.17
N VAL A 571 4.38 -23.90 16.08
CA VAL A 571 3.52 -24.23 14.95
C VAL A 571 4.15 -25.34 14.12
N THR A 572 3.58 -26.53 14.18
CA THR A 572 4.04 -27.72 13.46
C THR A 572 3.06 -28.15 12.37
N LEU A 573 1.78 -27.76 12.46
CA LEU A 573 0.74 -28.07 11.48
C LEU A 573 0.15 -26.81 10.86
N VAL A 574 0.05 -26.81 9.54
CA VAL A 574 -0.64 -25.77 8.77
C VAL A 574 -1.71 -26.40 7.90
N GLY A 575 -2.97 -26.01 8.08
CA GLY A 575 -4.09 -26.41 7.24
C GLY A 575 -4.49 -25.32 6.26
N VAL A 576 -4.68 -25.64 4.99
CA VAL A 576 -5.19 -24.72 3.95
C VAL A 576 -6.55 -25.20 3.48
N LEU A 577 -7.58 -24.36 3.69
CA LEU A 577 -8.96 -24.66 3.33
C LEU A 577 -9.44 -23.69 2.22
N GLY A 578 -10.26 -24.17 1.30
CA GLY A 578 -10.94 -23.34 0.29
C GLY A 578 -10.03 -22.76 -0.77
N ILE A 579 -8.88 -23.39 -1.07
CA ILE A 579 -7.92 -22.92 -2.08
C ILE A 579 -8.50 -22.91 -3.49
N ASP A 580 -9.47 -23.78 -3.79
CA ASP A 580 -10.12 -23.92 -5.10
C ASP A 580 -10.75 -22.61 -5.57
N SER A 581 -11.29 -21.81 -4.63
CA SER A 581 -11.88 -20.51 -4.96
C SER A 581 -10.88 -19.51 -5.54
N LEU A 582 -9.60 -19.62 -5.17
CA LEU A 582 -8.53 -18.82 -5.75
C LEU A 582 -8.01 -19.45 -7.04
N LEU A 583 -7.89 -20.79 -7.07
CA LEU A 583 -7.40 -21.53 -8.23
C LEU A 583 -8.29 -21.32 -9.46
N PHE A 584 -9.61 -21.34 -9.26
CA PHE A 584 -10.61 -21.06 -10.32
C PHE A 584 -11.10 -19.61 -10.32
N GLY A 585 -10.34 -18.73 -9.66
CA GLY A 585 -10.61 -17.29 -9.64
C GLY A 585 -10.46 -16.64 -11.01
N GLN A 586 -11.08 -15.46 -11.16
CA GLN A 586 -10.95 -14.68 -12.38
C GLN A 586 -9.65 -13.88 -12.37
N GLY A 587 -9.08 -13.69 -13.56
CA GLY A 587 -7.85 -12.95 -13.77
C GLY A 587 -6.66 -13.84 -14.14
N PHE A 588 -5.73 -13.27 -14.88
CA PHE A 588 -4.55 -14.00 -15.38
C PHE A 588 -3.51 -14.29 -14.29
N ARG A 589 -3.64 -13.70 -13.09
CA ARG A 589 -2.75 -13.90 -11.93
C ARG A 589 -3.26 -14.96 -10.94
N ALA A 590 -4.37 -15.64 -11.23
CA ALA A 590 -4.97 -16.59 -10.29
C ALA A 590 -3.96 -17.68 -9.86
N TYR A 591 -3.25 -18.29 -10.80
CA TYR A 591 -2.26 -19.33 -10.54
C TYR A 591 -1.04 -18.81 -9.78
N GLU A 592 -0.56 -17.63 -10.12
CA GLU A 592 0.53 -16.93 -9.41
C GLU A 592 0.14 -16.66 -7.94
N SER A 593 -1.09 -16.22 -7.71
CA SER A 593 -1.62 -15.99 -6.36
C SER A 593 -1.75 -17.28 -5.53
N VAL A 594 -2.18 -18.38 -6.15
CA VAL A 594 -2.26 -19.70 -5.50
C VAL A 594 -0.87 -20.20 -5.13
N PHE A 595 0.06 -20.15 -6.09
CA PHE A 595 1.44 -20.57 -5.88
C PHE A 595 2.08 -19.79 -4.73
N SER A 596 1.95 -18.45 -4.75
CA SER A 596 2.50 -17.58 -3.71
C SER A 596 1.90 -17.87 -2.34
N LEU A 597 0.57 -17.98 -2.26
CA LEU A 597 -0.13 -18.26 -1.01
C LEU A 597 0.31 -19.57 -0.37
N ILE A 598 0.30 -20.68 -1.14
CA ILE A 598 0.71 -22.00 -0.64
C ILE A 598 2.16 -21.95 -0.18
N THR A 599 3.08 -21.41 -0.99
CA THR A 599 4.50 -21.32 -0.65
C THR A 599 4.74 -20.53 0.64
N GLN A 600 4.03 -19.41 0.83
CA GLN A 600 4.13 -18.58 2.04
C GLN A 600 3.61 -19.31 3.27
N VAL A 601 2.47 -19.98 3.16
CA VAL A 601 1.80 -20.67 4.27
C VAL A 601 2.57 -21.92 4.69
N VAL A 602 2.97 -22.76 3.71
CA VAL A 602 3.81 -23.94 3.94
C VAL A 602 5.12 -23.53 4.62
N GLY A 603 5.71 -22.41 4.19
CA GLY A 603 6.93 -21.87 4.78
C GLY A 603 6.82 -21.47 6.26
N ARG A 604 5.63 -21.45 6.87
CA ARG A 604 5.42 -21.12 8.30
C ARG A 604 5.60 -22.32 9.23
N GLY A 605 5.33 -23.53 8.76
CA GLY A 605 5.55 -24.76 9.55
C GLY A 605 7.04 -25.07 9.74
N GLY A 606 7.41 -25.65 10.91
CA GLY A 606 8.73 -26.22 11.14
C GLY A 606 9.89 -25.24 11.19
N ARG A 607 9.72 -24.08 11.82
CA ARG A 607 10.80 -23.10 12.02
C ARG A 607 11.62 -23.33 13.30
N ALA A 608 11.11 -24.15 14.24
CA ALA A 608 11.85 -24.63 15.41
C ALA A 608 12.54 -25.97 15.14
N ALA A 609 12.86 -26.71 16.16
CA ALA A 609 13.49 -28.04 16.06
C ALA A 609 12.56 -29.14 15.51
N LEU A 610 11.22 -28.88 15.51
CA LEU A 610 10.23 -29.86 15.07
C LEU A 610 9.95 -29.72 13.56
N PRO A 611 9.80 -30.85 12.82
CA PRO A 611 9.45 -30.82 11.41
C PRO A 611 8.02 -30.26 11.21
N GLY A 612 7.85 -29.38 10.27
CA GLY A 612 6.53 -28.82 9.92
C GLY A 612 5.78 -29.73 8.94
N ARG A 613 4.44 -29.72 9.03
CA ARG A 613 3.52 -30.41 8.12
C ARG A 613 2.51 -29.40 7.58
N ALA A 614 2.11 -29.57 6.32
CA ALA A 614 1.02 -28.80 5.72
C ALA A 614 -0.01 -29.73 5.08
N LEU A 615 -1.28 -29.50 5.35
CA LEU A 615 -2.41 -30.22 4.77
C LEU A 615 -3.22 -29.25 3.91
N ILE A 616 -3.34 -29.53 2.62
CA ILE A 616 -4.09 -28.71 1.66
C ILE A 616 -5.35 -29.46 1.25
N GLN A 617 -6.51 -28.90 1.61
CA GLN A 617 -7.82 -29.42 1.23
C GLN A 617 -8.25 -28.83 -0.11
N THR A 618 -8.50 -29.67 -1.10
CA THR A 618 -8.87 -29.26 -2.45
C THR A 618 -9.71 -30.34 -3.14
N SER A 619 -10.52 -29.94 -4.12
CA SER A 619 -11.22 -30.90 -4.99
C SER A 619 -10.40 -31.33 -6.22
N VAL A 620 -9.21 -30.78 -6.40
CA VAL A 620 -8.33 -31.09 -7.55
C VAL A 620 -6.87 -31.30 -7.10
N PRO A 621 -6.58 -32.32 -6.28
CA PRO A 621 -5.26 -32.53 -5.70
C PRO A 621 -4.12 -32.67 -6.74
N ASP A 622 -4.43 -33.19 -7.93
CA ASP A 622 -3.45 -33.42 -9.00
C ASP A 622 -3.19 -32.18 -9.87
N HIS A 623 -3.77 -31.01 -9.53
CA HIS A 623 -3.58 -29.80 -10.33
C HIS A 623 -2.10 -29.36 -10.34
N PRO A 624 -1.46 -29.14 -11.52
CA PRO A 624 -0.02 -28.86 -11.63
C PRO A 624 0.47 -27.72 -10.75
N VAL A 625 -0.27 -26.62 -10.70
CA VAL A 625 0.09 -25.44 -9.87
C VAL A 625 0.16 -25.80 -8.39
N LEU A 626 -0.75 -26.63 -7.90
CA LEU A 626 -0.76 -27.10 -6.50
C LEU A 626 0.45 -27.96 -6.21
N GLN A 627 0.77 -28.91 -7.10
CA GLN A 627 1.93 -29.80 -6.97
C GLN A 627 3.25 -29.02 -6.98
N LEU A 628 3.40 -28.05 -7.90
CA LEU A 628 4.58 -27.19 -7.98
C LEU A 628 4.71 -26.29 -6.73
N ALA A 629 3.60 -25.76 -6.21
CA ALA A 629 3.60 -24.94 -5.00
C ALA A 629 3.96 -25.76 -3.75
N ALA A 630 3.46 -27.00 -3.65
CA ALA A 630 3.82 -27.93 -2.58
C ALA A 630 5.31 -28.27 -2.58
N ALA A 631 5.88 -28.47 -3.76
CA ALA A 631 7.32 -28.71 -3.95
C ALA A 631 8.15 -27.42 -3.80
N GLN A 632 7.52 -26.25 -3.67
CA GLN A 632 8.16 -24.92 -3.74
C GLN A 632 9.03 -24.74 -5.00
N ASP A 633 8.67 -25.40 -6.11
CA ASP A 633 9.35 -25.30 -7.38
C ASP A 633 8.87 -24.07 -8.17
N TYR A 634 9.39 -22.89 -7.79
CA TYR A 634 9.07 -21.65 -8.50
C TYR A 634 9.55 -21.69 -9.96
N LYS A 635 10.70 -22.31 -10.25
CA LYS A 635 11.23 -22.37 -11.62
C LYS A 635 10.33 -23.20 -12.54
N GLY A 636 9.82 -24.33 -12.03
CA GLY A 636 8.83 -25.15 -12.74
C GLY A 636 7.55 -24.37 -13.01
N PHE A 637 6.98 -23.74 -11.97
CA PHE A 637 5.82 -22.87 -12.09
C PHE A 637 6.01 -21.76 -13.12
N TYR A 638 7.12 -21.03 -13.03
CA TYR A 638 7.42 -19.93 -13.95
C TYR A 638 7.47 -20.40 -15.42
N ARG A 639 8.05 -21.56 -15.72
CA ARG A 639 8.15 -22.09 -17.10
C ARG A 639 6.77 -22.36 -17.70
N GLU A 640 5.85 -22.90 -16.91
CA GLU A 640 4.48 -23.15 -17.35
C GLU A 640 3.73 -21.81 -17.53
N GLU A 641 3.79 -20.96 -16.52
CA GLU A 641 3.09 -19.69 -16.49
C GLU A 641 3.54 -18.73 -17.60
N ILE A 642 4.86 -18.57 -17.81
CA ILE A 642 5.39 -17.68 -18.85
C ILE A 642 5.04 -18.15 -20.26
N THR A 643 4.96 -19.47 -20.45
CA THR A 643 4.54 -20.06 -21.73
C THR A 643 3.07 -19.76 -22.01
N PHE A 644 2.20 -19.93 -21.01
CA PHE A 644 0.78 -19.58 -21.09
C PHE A 644 0.59 -18.07 -21.38
N ARG A 645 1.30 -17.20 -20.65
CA ARG A 645 1.21 -15.75 -20.83
C ARG A 645 1.67 -15.30 -22.21
N ARG A 646 2.72 -15.91 -22.76
CA ARG A 646 3.20 -15.63 -24.11
C ARG A 646 2.15 -15.99 -25.16
N PHE A 647 1.58 -17.17 -25.07
CA PHE A 647 0.55 -17.64 -26.00
C PHE A 647 -0.72 -16.80 -25.92
N SER A 648 -1.14 -16.45 -24.71
CA SER A 648 -2.38 -15.69 -24.45
C SER A 648 -2.21 -14.18 -24.55
N LEU A 649 -1.00 -13.68 -24.80
CA LEU A 649 -0.67 -12.24 -24.80
C LEU A 649 -1.09 -11.58 -23.46
N TYR A 650 -0.52 -12.07 -22.37
CA TYR A 650 -0.62 -11.44 -21.04
C TYR A 650 0.72 -10.80 -20.65
N PRO A 651 0.76 -9.90 -19.64
CA PRO A 651 2.02 -9.37 -19.12
C PRO A 651 3.00 -10.50 -18.73
N PRO A 652 4.30 -10.39 -19.11
CA PRO A 652 5.02 -9.22 -19.60
C PRO A 652 4.99 -8.98 -21.11
N PHE A 653 4.26 -9.78 -21.91
CA PHE A 653 4.25 -9.70 -23.37
C PHE A 653 3.32 -8.61 -23.93
N CYS A 654 2.44 -8.08 -23.09
CA CYS A 654 1.66 -6.86 -23.37
C CYS A 654 1.46 -6.08 -22.07
N SER A 655 0.92 -4.88 -22.19
CA SER A 655 0.29 -4.16 -21.07
C SER A 655 -1.22 -4.42 -21.10
N PHE A 656 -1.81 -4.52 -19.93
CA PHE A 656 -3.22 -4.80 -19.76
C PHE A 656 -3.90 -3.54 -19.19
N VAL A 657 -4.84 -2.96 -19.95
CA VAL A 657 -5.53 -1.73 -19.55
C VAL A 657 -7.03 -1.97 -19.55
N VAL A 658 -7.69 -1.61 -18.47
CA VAL A 658 -9.15 -1.67 -18.37
C VAL A 658 -9.73 -0.27 -18.49
N VAL A 659 -10.67 -0.10 -19.42
CA VAL A 659 -11.48 1.11 -19.56
C VAL A 659 -12.87 0.79 -19.01
N GLY A 660 -13.20 1.36 -17.85
CA GLY A 660 -14.49 1.16 -17.18
C GLY A 660 -15.50 2.25 -17.53
N PHE A 661 -16.74 1.86 -17.66
CA PHE A 661 -17.90 2.74 -17.93
C PHE A 661 -18.93 2.55 -16.82
N ILE A 662 -19.35 3.64 -16.20
CA ILE A 662 -20.27 3.63 -15.04
C ILE A 662 -21.38 4.64 -15.27
N GLY A 663 -22.64 4.23 -15.05
CA GLY A 663 -23.80 5.10 -15.19
C GLY A 663 -25.08 4.49 -14.65
N ASP A 664 -26.15 5.30 -14.64
CA ASP A 664 -27.41 4.95 -13.99
C ASP A 664 -28.31 4.03 -14.85
N GLN A 665 -28.09 3.96 -16.17
CA GLN A 665 -28.89 3.14 -17.09
C GLN A 665 -28.00 2.16 -17.84
N GLU A 666 -28.30 0.86 -17.76
CA GLU A 666 -27.49 -0.20 -18.32
C GLU A 666 -27.26 -0.05 -19.83
N GLY A 667 -28.33 0.16 -20.59
CA GLY A 667 -28.25 0.33 -22.05
C GLY A 667 -27.39 1.53 -22.46
N ALA A 668 -27.48 2.64 -21.72
CA ALA A 668 -26.67 3.82 -21.98
C ALA A 668 -25.17 3.56 -21.69
N VAL A 669 -24.87 2.83 -20.62
CA VAL A 669 -23.47 2.46 -20.28
C VAL A 669 -22.87 1.52 -21.31
N PHE A 670 -23.67 0.53 -21.78
CA PHE A 670 -23.23 -0.38 -22.85
C PHE A 670 -22.94 0.36 -24.16
N ILE A 671 -23.86 1.26 -24.59
CA ILE A 671 -23.71 2.08 -25.80
C ILE A 671 -22.46 2.99 -25.67
N ALA A 672 -22.25 3.59 -24.51
CA ALA A 672 -21.08 4.41 -24.22
C ALA A 672 -19.77 3.61 -24.39
N ALA A 673 -19.72 2.40 -23.83
CA ALA A 673 -18.57 1.50 -23.97
C ALA A 673 -18.34 1.08 -25.42
N GLN A 674 -19.42 0.72 -26.15
CA GLN A 674 -19.35 0.34 -27.56
C GLN A 674 -18.86 1.51 -28.41
N ARG A 675 -19.37 2.72 -28.18
CA ARG A 675 -18.97 3.92 -28.94
C ARG A 675 -17.51 4.27 -28.71
N PHE A 676 -17.06 4.26 -27.46
CA PHE A 676 -15.66 4.46 -27.12
C PHE A 676 -14.74 3.44 -27.79
N GLY A 677 -15.12 2.16 -27.77
CA GLY A 677 -14.38 1.10 -28.48
C GLY A 677 -14.29 1.31 -29.99
N ALA A 678 -15.38 1.79 -30.61
CA ALA A 678 -15.40 2.11 -32.03
C ALA A 678 -14.50 3.30 -32.36
N LEU A 679 -14.53 4.39 -31.58
CA LEU A 679 -13.64 5.55 -31.74
C LEU A 679 -12.18 5.14 -31.59
N LEU A 680 -11.87 4.36 -30.54
CA LEU A 680 -10.50 3.88 -30.31
C LEU A 680 -10.01 3.01 -31.46
N GLY A 681 -10.89 2.14 -32.01
CA GLY A 681 -10.58 1.33 -33.20
C GLY A 681 -10.32 2.18 -34.45
N GLN A 682 -11.12 3.24 -34.67
CA GLN A 682 -10.93 4.17 -35.79
C GLN A 682 -9.60 4.95 -35.68
N HIS A 683 -9.27 5.48 -34.50
CA HIS A 683 -8.01 6.18 -34.28
C HIS A 683 -6.80 5.22 -34.39
N ALA A 684 -6.93 4.00 -33.89
CA ALA A 684 -5.89 2.98 -33.98
C ALA A 684 -5.61 2.56 -35.43
N ALA A 685 -6.66 2.45 -36.26
CA ALA A 685 -6.51 2.13 -37.68
C ALA A 685 -5.68 3.17 -38.44
N GLN A 686 -5.68 4.43 -38.03
CA GLN A 686 -4.85 5.50 -38.58
C GLN A 686 -3.38 5.46 -38.11
N LYS A 687 -3.11 4.65 -37.07
CA LYS A 687 -1.79 4.52 -36.40
C LYS A 687 -1.38 3.04 -36.31
N PRO A 688 -1.15 2.34 -37.44
CA PRO A 688 -0.94 0.88 -37.47
C PRO A 688 0.31 0.39 -36.70
N ASN A 689 1.21 1.29 -36.38
CA ASN A 689 2.42 0.98 -35.59
C ASN A 689 2.14 0.83 -34.06
N ILE A 690 0.93 1.16 -33.60
CA ILE A 690 0.54 0.98 -32.20
C ILE A 690 -0.13 -0.39 -32.05
N PRO A 691 0.52 -1.37 -31.41
CA PRO A 691 -0.09 -2.68 -31.20
C PRO A 691 -1.24 -2.55 -30.21
N LEU A 692 -2.47 -2.84 -30.64
CA LEU A 692 -3.67 -2.74 -29.84
C LEU A 692 -4.67 -3.85 -30.17
N ARG A 693 -5.16 -4.52 -29.14
CA ARG A 693 -6.30 -5.41 -29.24
C ARG A 693 -7.37 -4.96 -28.25
N ILE A 694 -8.56 -4.68 -28.74
CA ILE A 694 -9.72 -4.25 -27.96
C ILE A 694 -10.63 -5.45 -27.74
N LEU A 695 -10.95 -5.73 -26.47
CA LEU A 695 -11.88 -6.81 -26.08
C LEU A 695 -13.07 -6.20 -25.35
N GLY A 696 -14.27 -6.68 -25.60
CA GLY A 696 -15.51 -6.18 -25.02
C GLY A 696 -16.33 -5.36 -26.04
N PRO A 697 -17.36 -4.58 -25.57
CA PRO A 697 -17.69 -4.35 -24.17
C PRO A 697 -18.24 -5.58 -23.45
N ALA A 698 -17.89 -5.73 -22.17
CA ALA A 698 -18.36 -6.79 -21.30
C ALA A 698 -18.78 -6.20 -19.93
N PRO A 699 -19.74 -6.81 -19.22
CA PRO A 699 -20.05 -6.40 -17.86
C PRO A 699 -18.84 -6.65 -16.94
N MET A 700 -18.67 -5.83 -15.91
CA MET A 700 -17.70 -6.08 -14.84
C MET A 700 -18.22 -7.20 -13.91
N ASN A 701 -17.31 -7.77 -13.09
CA ASN A 701 -17.67 -8.84 -12.13
C ASN A 701 -18.80 -8.42 -11.18
N ILE A 702 -18.78 -7.17 -10.74
CA ILE A 702 -19.92 -6.54 -10.06
C ILE A 702 -20.61 -5.65 -11.11
N THR A 703 -21.63 -6.19 -11.74
CA THR A 703 -22.34 -5.54 -12.84
C THR A 703 -23.07 -4.26 -12.41
N MET A 704 -23.53 -4.19 -11.16
CA MET A 704 -24.17 -3.01 -10.58
C MET A 704 -23.65 -2.75 -9.18
N LEU A 705 -23.30 -1.49 -8.89
CA LEU A 705 -22.82 -1.03 -7.58
C LEU A 705 -23.41 0.34 -7.26
N ASN A 706 -24.05 0.49 -6.11
CA ASN A 706 -24.69 1.76 -5.69
C ASN A 706 -25.67 2.29 -6.76
N ASN A 707 -26.53 1.43 -7.31
CA ASN A 707 -27.47 1.72 -8.40
C ASN A 707 -26.81 2.19 -9.71
N LYS A 708 -25.52 1.91 -9.92
CA LYS A 708 -24.81 2.24 -11.15
C LYS A 708 -24.36 0.97 -11.85
N PHE A 709 -24.72 0.85 -13.12
CA PHE A 709 -24.28 -0.22 -14.00
C PHE A 709 -22.83 -0.01 -14.41
N ARG A 710 -22.11 -1.12 -14.62
CA ARG A 710 -20.66 -1.12 -14.85
C ARG A 710 -20.29 -2.07 -15.99
N TYR A 711 -19.70 -1.50 -17.04
CA TYR A 711 -19.16 -2.21 -18.19
C TYR A 711 -17.71 -1.89 -18.38
N LYS A 712 -16.96 -2.74 -19.09
CA LYS A 712 -15.54 -2.55 -19.38
C LYS A 712 -15.18 -2.89 -20.81
N LEU A 713 -14.13 -2.22 -21.29
CA LEU A 713 -13.29 -2.68 -22.40
C LEU A 713 -11.94 -3.09 -21.82
N THR A 714 -11.40 -4.19 -22.33
CA THR A 714 -10.06 -4.63 -21.98
C THR A 714 -9.14 -4.41 -23.18
N LEU A 715 -8.06 -3.68 -22.94
CA LEU A 715 -7.07 -3.34 -23.98
C LEU A 715 -5.79 -4.12 -23.71
N LYS A 716 -5.35 -4.92 -24.70
CA LYS A 716 -4.01 -5.49 -24.72
C LYS A 716 -3.16 -4.63 -25.65
N CYS A 717 -2.14 -3.98 -25.12
CA CYS A 717 -1.39 -2.95 -25.83
C CYS A 717 0.07 -2.93 -25.36
N ARG A 718 0.86 -2.04 -25.96
CA ARG A 718 2.12 -1.59 -25.40
C ARG A 718 1.90 -0.22 -24.77
N ASN A 719 2.02 -0.11 -23.45
CA ASN A 719 1.80 1.14 -22.71
C ASN A 719 3.01 2.09 -22.86
N ASP A 720 3.19 2.61 -24.07
CA ASP A 720 4.18 3.64 -24.38
C ASP A 720 3.54 5.02 -24.60
N ALA A 721 4.35 6.03 -24.87
CA ALA A 721 3.86 7.40 -25.09
C ALA A 721 2.89 7.49 -26.29
N ALA A 722 3.12 6.70 -27.37
CA ALA A 722 2.27 6.70 -28.55
C ALA A 722 0.87 6.15 -28.25
N PHE A 723 0.79 5.05 -27.49
CA PHE A 723 -0.49 4.50 -27.04
C PHE A 723 -1.23 5.47 -26.10
N ARG A 724 -0.53 6.10 -25.15
CA ARG A 724 -1.15 7.08 -24.25
C ARG A 724 -1.68 8.30 -25.01
N ALA A 725 -0.95 8.79 -26.02
CA ALA A 725 -1.43 9.87 -26.89
C ALA A 725 -2.67 9.47 -27.69
N LEU A 726 -2.70 8.23 -28.23
CA LEU A 726 -3.89 7.67 -28.89
C LEU A 726 -5.11 7.64 -27.94
N LEU A 727 -4.89 7.24 -26.71
CA LEU A 727 -5.96 7.14 -25.71
C LEU A 727 -6.48 8.53 -25.28
N HIS A 728 -5.60 9.55 -25.16
CA HIS A 728 -6.00 10.94 -24.93
C HIS A 728 -6.86 11.48 -26.08
N GLU A 729 -6.40 11.31 -27.32
CA GLU A 729 -7.16 11.71 -28.51
C GLU A 729 -8.56 11.05 -28.56
N THR A 730 -8.63 9.78 -28.17
CA THR A 730 -9.91 9.06 -28.11
C THR A 730 -10.82 9.58 -27.00
N LEU A 731 -10.27 9.90 -25.81
CA LEU A 731 -11.02 10.52 -24.72
C LEU A 731 -11.57 11.88 -25.12
N ASP A 732 -10.75 12.74 -25.75
CA ASP A 732 -11.15 14.05 -26.21
C ASP A 732 -12.27 13.96 -27.27
N ALA A 733 -12.16 13.03 -28.21
CA ALA A 733 -13.18 12.79 -29.22
C ALA A 733 -14.49 12.26 -28.59
N TYR A 734 -14.39 11.32 -27.65
CA TYR A 734 -15.53 10.79 -26.93
C TYR A 734 -16.24 11.88 -26.10
N ASP A 735 -15.48 12.76 -25.46
CA ASP A 735 -16.02 13.87 -24.66
C ASP A 735 -16.71 14.94 -25.51
N ALA A 736 -16.22 15.12 -26.74
CA ALA A 736 -16.85 16.03 -27.72
C ALA A 736 -18.20 15.50 -28.24
N GLU A 737 -18.42 14.18 -28.20
CA GLU A 737 -19.68 13.60 -28.60
C GLU A 737 -20.82 13.96 -27.62
N LYS A 738 -21.96 14.39 -28.19
CA LYS A 738 -23.17 14.70 -27.42
C LYS A 738 -23.99 13.42 -27.25
N LEU A 739 -23.54 12.50 -26.42
CA LEU A 739 -24.32 11.34 -26.06
C LEU A 739 -25.52 11.75 -25.17
N PRO A 740 -26.71 11.14 -25.37
CA PRO A 740 -27.90 11.47 -24.57
C PRO A 740 -27.70 11.26 -23.07
N GLN A 741 -26.91 10.27 -22.70
CA GLN A 741 -26.48 9.99 -21.33
C GLN A 741 -25.00 9.62 -21.35
N LYS A 742 -24.19 10.39 -20.63
CA LYS A 742 -22.76 10.10 -20.51
C LYS A 742 -22.49 9.15 -19.35
N ALA A 743 -21.85 8.03 -19.64
CA ALA A 743 -21.23 7.20 -18.63
C ALA A 743 -19.90 7.84 -18.15
N SER A 744 -19.61 7.72 -16.89
CA SER A 744 -18.28 8.07 -16.36
C SER A 744 -17.26 7.06 -16.87
N VAL A 745 -16.14 7.54 -17.41
CA VAL A 745 -15.03 6.71 -17.90
C VAL A 745 -13.94 6.65 -16.85
N ILE A 746 -13.45 5.46 -16.56
CA ILE A 746 -12.34 5.20 -15.63
C ILE A 746 -11.29 4.39 -16.34
N LEU A 747 -10.03 4.75 -16.18
CA LEU A 747 -8.89 4.04 -16.76
C LEU A 747 -8.08 3.36 -15.65
N ASP A 748 -7.73 2.10 -15.84
CA ASP A 748 -6.85 1.37 -14.96
C ASP A 748 -5.78 0.63 -15.77
N PHE A 749 -4.51 0.99 -15.52
CA PHE A 749 -3.34 0.44 -16.18
C PHE A 749 -2.70 -0.72 -15.42
N ASN A 750 -3.21 -1.04 -14.24
CA ASN A 750 -2.64 -2.03 -13.33
C ASN A 750 -3.62 -3.13 -12.97
N SER A 751 -4.82 -3.13 -13.57
CA SER A 751 -5.87 -4.10 -13.27
C SER A 751 -5.52 -5.51 -13.75
N ASP A 752 -5.90 -6.51 -12.98
CA ASP A 752 -5.83 -7.93 -13.37
C ASP A 752 -7.01 -8.37 -14.25
N GLY A 753 -7.86 -7.42 -14.68
CA GLY A 753 -8.99 -7.67 -15.58
C GLY A 753 -10.32 -7.11 -15.12
N ASP A 754 -10.41 -6.48 -13.93
CA ASP A 754 -11.61 -5.80 -13.45
C ASP A 754 -11.27 -4.57 -12.60
N LEU A 755 -12.24 -3.65 -12.43
CA LEU A 755 -12.10 -2.38 -11.69
C LEU A 755 -12.84 -2.42 -10.36
#